data_b014758295d5b8252dd9922ace8efab0
#
_entry.id   b014758295d5b8252dd9922ace8efab0
#
_cell.length_a   1.000
_cell.length_b   1.000
_cell.length_c   1.000
_cell.angle_alpha   90.00
_cell.angle_beta   90.00
_cell.angle_gamma   90.00
#
_symmetry.space_group_name_H-M   'P 1'
#
loop_
_entity.id
_entity.type
_entity.pdbx_description
1 polymer ?
#
loop_
_entity_poly.entity_id
_entity_poly.type
_entity_poly.pdbx_seq_one_letter_code
_entity_poly.pdbx_strand_id
1 'polypeptide(L)'
;MTAPDRPADPRADGEGHGDGDADAAGRVVPGRSFSLRERLYLTYKYHGLKSLLFRAITFPLRGTPLKRYLEPAPHRRRTQRAAARRWYRELGRPVTIVIASYRDVEAVAALVASLRKTTNRRLVRIVVTDDASGPEHLRALRALKGIEVIEATDNRGFAANVNRGLRAADPQHDVVILNSDMIARPGWLAGLQYATSRADDIGIVGAKLLYGDGTLQFAGTVRNLSAPEWFDHRYRFRAPDWGPANVTQTVLAVTGACMYLTRELIGRVGLFDEDYPMAYEDVDLCLRAWGAGFQVVYWPPAELEHHESITRGIEVGERERRSQRLFWQRWGEFFDARDVRTADGALRVVYVTEDTGVGGGHRDIFEHLNGLHARGHEAELWTLGGQPEWFDLHVPVRSFADYGELTAALTPVNAIKVATWWNTAGSVWRASVLNGIAVYFVQDIETSYYSANQSLQDTVLASYRHEFRYMTISSWNRERLRELGLEAVLIPPGIDLESFGPRPDIARRRDMILALGRSNPLKNLPLTIAAWRRLPEPRPELCLFGIEPELVSEPGTRYVDSPSDEQVNSLFNQATVFVQTSYHEGFCLPPLESMATGGAVVCTDAHGNRDFCQDGHNCLMPNPDVASVAAALGALLHDPDLRHRLGEAGRATAGQYGWDRRIDALERFLHEVAEPRTSPVATGAVPQPRRLPAR
;
A
#
# COMPACT_ATOMS: atom_id res chain seq x y z
N MET A 1 0.17 -49.59 23.01
CA MET A 1 1.03 -49.37 24.19
C MET A 1 1.38 -47.88 24.21
N THR A 2 0.67 -47.25 25.11
CA THR A 2 1.01 -46.11 25.99
C THR A 2 1.51 -44.82 25.37
N ALA A 3 0.62 -43.86 25.38
CA ALA A 3 0.94 -42.44 25.41
C ALA A 3 1.53 -42.04 26.80
N PRO A 4 2.30 -40.96 26.89
CA PRO A 4 2.39 -40.24 28.14
C PRO A 4 1.92 -38.79 28.01
N ASP A 5 1.04 -38.46 28.93
CA ASP A 5 0.82 -37.29 29.78
C ASP A 5 1.06 -35.86 29.26
N ARG A 6 -0.03 -35.12 29.34
CA ARG A 6 -0.09 -33.66 29.48
C ARG A 6 0.30 -33.25 30.90
N PRO A 7 0.98 -32.14 31.10
CA PRO A 7 0.93 -31.40 32.35
C PRO A 7 -0.02 -30.21 32.28
N ALA A 8 -0.54 -29.92 33.45
CA ALA A 8 -1.64 -29.08 33.83
C ALA A 8 -1.51 -27.57 33.55
N ASP A 9 -2.68 -26.98 33.35
CA ASP A 9 -3.05 -25.58 33.43
C ASP A 9 -2.86 -25.01 34.87
N PRO A 10 -2.27 -23.82 35.04
CA PRO A 10 -2.56 -23.00 36.19
C PRO A 10 -3.28 -21.73 35.79
N ARG A 11 -4.57 -21.68 36.05
CA ARG A 11 -5.32 -20.43 36.21
C ARG A 11 -4.91 -19.76 37.50
N ALA A 12 -4.58 -18.45 37.44
CA ALA A 12 -4.89 -17.46 38.46
C ALA A 12 -4.65 -16.05 37.96
N ASP A 13 -5.68 -15.29 37.80
CA ASP A 13 -5.93 -13.89 38.16
C ASP A 13 -4.89 -12.81 37.81
N GLY A 14 -5.30 -11.88 36.94
CA GLY A 14 -4.64 -10.61 36.75
C GLY A 14 -5.25 -9.82 35.57
N GLU A 15 -6.34 -9.09 35.85
CA GLU A 15 -6.93 -8.13 34.92
C GLU A 15 -5.90 -7.06 34.50
N GLY A 16 -5.60 -6.97 33.23
CA GLY A 16 -4.84 -5.92 32.60
C GLY A 16 -5.22 -5.82 31.13
N HIS A 17 -6.22 -4.99 30.81
CA HIS A 17 -6.58 -4.65 29.45
C HIS A 17 -5.45 -3.86 28.81
N GLY A 18 -4.52 -4.54 28.17
CA GLY A 18 -3.58 -3.94 27.23
C GLY A 18 -4.12 -4.09 25.82
N ASP A 19 -4.55 -2.98 25.19
CA ASP A 19 -4.79 -2.93 23.75
C ASP A 19 -3.43 -3.17 23.05
N GLY A 20 -3.19 -4.40 22.63
CA GLY A 20 -2.03 -4.76 21.85
C GLY A 20 -2.20 -4.32 20.39
N ASP A 21 -1.17 -3.70 19.85
CA ASP A 21 -1.09 -3.34 18.44
C ASP A 21 -0.98 -4.62 17.58
N ALA A 22 -1.80 -4.72 16.54
CA ALA A 22 -1.72 -5.81 15.58
C ALA A 22 -0.69 -5.51 14.49
N ASP A 23 0.15 -6.48 14.15
CA ASP A 23 1.05 -6.39 12.99
C ASP A 23 0.28 -6.46 11.65
N ALA A 24 0.99 -6.28 10.54
CA ALA A 24 0.42 -6.27 9.19
C ALA A 24 -0.31 -7.58 8.81
N ALA A 25 -0.08 -8.68 9.56
CA ALA A 25 -0.74 -9.97 9.42
C ALA A 25 -1.91 -10.16 10.40
N GLY A 26 -2.22 -9.14 11.23
CA GLY A 26 -3.28 -9.21 12.24
C GLY A 26 -2.85 -9.89 13.54
N ARG A 27 -1.53 -10.13 13.75
CA ARG A 27 -0.99 -10.59 15.03
C ARG A 27 -0.78 -9.42 15.97
N VAL A 28 -1.10 -9.61 17.23
CA VAL A 28 -0.81 -8.62 18.29
C VAL A 28 0.71 -8.58 18.49
N VAL A 29 1.32 -7.43 18.15
CA VAL A 29 2.73 -7.17 18.48
C VAL A 29 2.77 -6.74 19.95
N PRO A 30 3.50 -7.41 20.83
CA PRO A 30 3.68 -6.93 22.20
C PRO A 30 4.42 -5.59 22.16
N GLY A 31 3.71 -4.51 22.25
CA GLY A 31 4.23 -3.16 22.16
C GLY A 31 3.62 -2.25 23.19
N ARG A 32 4.43 -1.30 23.68
CA ARG A 32 4.09 -0.27 24.64
C ARG A 32 2.87 0.54 24.20
N SER A 33 1.92 0.75 25.11
CA SER A 33 0.92 1.78 24.94
C SER A 33 1.57 3.16 24.99
N PHE A 34 1.54 3.91 23.90
CA PHE A 34 1.99 5.30 23.88
C PHE A 34 1.30 6.13 24.96
N SER A 35 2.05 6.97 25.66
CA SER A 35 1.50 7.93 26.62
C SER A 35 0.55 8.91 25.92
N LEU A 36 -0.32 9.55 26.68
CA LEU A 36 -1.26 10.53 26.12
C LEU A 36 -0.53 11.67 25.39
N ARG A 37 0.60 12.13 25.92
CA ARG A 37 1.44 13.17 25.31
C ARG A 37 2.00 12.73 23.96
N GLU A 38 2.55 11.54 23.87
CA GLU A 38 3.09 10.96 22.63
C GLU A 38 2.01 10.84 21.56
N ARG A 39 0.82 10.36 21.93
CA ARG A 39 -0.34 10.26 21.01
C ARG A 39 -0.83 11.62 20.52
N LEU A 40 -0.85 12.62 21.36
CA LEU A 40 -1.25 13.99 21.00
C LEU A 40 -0.22 14.61 20.04
N TYR A 41 1.07 14.45 20.34
CA TYR A 41 2.15 14.92 19.47
C TYR A 41 2.11 14.25 18.08
N LEU A 42 2.02 12.93 18.00
CA LEU A 42 1.91 12.22 16.74
C LEU A 42 0.66 12.62 15.95
N THR A 43 -0.45 12.84 16.65
CA THR A 43 -1.67 13.32 16.01
C THR A 43 -1.49 14.71 15.41
N TYR A 44 -0.82 15.62 16.16
CA TYR A 44 -0.52 16.96 15.66
C TYR A 44 0.43 16.91 14.45
N LYS A 45 1.54 16.18 14.57
CA LYS A 45 2.61 16.09 13.58
C LYS A 45 2.11 15.49 12.25
N TYR A 46 1.31 14.42 12.30
CA TYR A 46 0.90 13.69 11.11
C TYR A 46 -0.51 14.02 10.60
N HIS A 47 -1.34 14.65 11.42
CA HIS A 47 -2.76 14.92 11.09
C HIS A 47 -3.20 16.36 11.32
N GLY A 48 -2.32 17.22 11.82
CA GLY A 48 -2.55 18.64 12.05
C GLY A 48 -3.46 18.97 13.22
N LEU A 49 -3.57 20.29 13.52
CA LEU A 49 -4.29 20.82 14.67
C LEU A 49 -5.78 20.44 14.69
N LYS A 50 -6.46 20.41 13.54
CA LYS A 50 -7.88 20.01 13.47
C LYS A 50 -8.12 18.60 13.96
N SER A 51 -7.26 17.66 13.60
CA SER A 51 -7.33 16.26 14.05
C SER A 51 -6.98 16.11 15.52
N LEU A 52 -6.04 16.92 16.02
CA LEU A 52 -5.70 16.98 17.44
C LEU A 52 -6.89 17.44 18.29
N LEU A 53 -7.53 18.56 17.90
CA LEU A 53 -8.73 19.09 18.58
C LEU A 53 -9.89 18.08 18.52
N PHE A 54 -10.13 17.47 17.38
CA PHE A 54 -11.15 16.45 17.24
C PHE A 54 -10.91 15.25 18.16
N ARG A 55 -9.65 14.77 18.27
CA ARG A 55 -9.29 13.69 19.20
C ARG A 55 -9.42 14.11 20.66
N ALA A 56 -9.06 15.33 21.02
CA ALA A 56 -9.23 15.83 22.39
C ALA A 56 -10.70 15.84 22.80
N ILE A 57 -11.61 16.28 21.91
CA ILE A 57 -13.06 16.30 22.13
C ILE A 57 -13.64 14.88 22.20
N THR A 58 -13.15 13.94 21.37
CA THR A 58 -13.67 12.58 21.31
C THR A 58 -13.01 11.59 22.27
N PHE A 59 -11.93 12.01 22.96
CA PHE A 59 -11.19 11.16 23.91
C PHE A 59 -12.08 10.57 25.02
N PRO A 60 -13.00 11.34 25.68
CA PRO A 60 -13.90 10.77 26.69
C PRO A 60 -14.85 9.70 26.16
N LEU A 61 -15.03 9.63 24.84
CA LEU A 61 -15.93 8.68 24.18
C LEU A 61 -15.21 7.38 23.76
N ARG A 62 -13.93 7.21 24.15
CA ARG A 62 -13.17 5.99 23.87
C ARG A 62 -13.89 4.76 24.47
N GLY A 63 -13.97 3.72 23.66
CA GLY A 63 -14.67 2.47 24.04
C GLY A 63 -16.17 2.52 23.84
N THR A 64 -16.78 3.67 23.56
CA THR A 64 -18.22 3.75 23.31
C THR A 64 -18.55 3.59 21.82
N PRO A 65 -19.73 3.03 21.45
CA PRO A 65 -20.19 2.99 20.06
C PRO A 65 -20.25 4.38 19.40
N LEU A 66 -20.46 5.44 20.22
CA LEU A 66 -20.57 6.81 19.75
C LEU A 66 -19.28 7.33 19.10
N LYS A 67 -18.11 6.94 19.60
CA LYS A 67 -16.83 7.33 19.01
C LYS A 67 -16.69 6.84 17.57
N ARG A 68 -17.15 5.62 17.27
CA ARG A 68 -17.12 5.06 15.90
C ARG A 68 -17.92 5.88 14.89
N TYR A 69 -18.90 6.69 15.34
CA TYR A 69 -19.67 7.59 14.48
C TYR A 69 -19.01 8.95 14.27
N LEU A 70 -18.19 9.40 15.21
CA LEU A 70 -17.60 10.74 15.22
C LEU A 70 -16.23 10.84 14.56
N GLU A 71 -15.47 9.74 14.44
CA GLU A 71 -14.17 9.79 13.75
C GLU A 71 -14.33 10.02 12.24
N PRO A 72 -13.68 11.07 11.67
CA PRO A 72 -13.66 11.31 10.24
C PRO A 72 -12.71 10.30 9.55
N ALA A 73 -13.21 9.11 9.22
CA ALA A 73 -12.46 8.20 8.40
C ALA A 73 -12.87 8.39 6.93
N PRO A 74 -11.94 8.75 6.02
CA PRO A 74 -12.26 9.03 4.61
C PRO A 74 -12.95 7.85 3.92
N HIS A 75 -12.76 6.63 4.39
CA HIS A 75 -13.35 5.41 3.84
C HIS A 75 -14.40 4.75 4.73
N ARG A 76 -14.90 5.41 5.77
CA ARG A 76 -15.99 4.81 6.58
C ARG A 76 -17.24 4.59 5.73
N ARG A 77 -17.52 3.33 5.45
CA ARG A 77 -18.68 2.91 4.64
C ARG A 77 -20.00 3.57 5.09
N ARG A 78 -20.24 3.68 6.39
CA ARG A 78 -21.47 4.29 6.92
C ARG A 78 -21.57 5.77 6.61
N THR A 79 -20.50 6.52 6.80
CA THR A 79 -20.43 7.96 6.53
C THR A 79 -20.54 8.24 5.04
N GLN A 80 -19.81 7.49 4.22
CA GLN A 80 -19.88 7.60 2.76
C GLN A 80 -21.25 7.18 2.21
N ARG A 81 -21.86 6.11 2.73
CA ARG A 81 -23.23 5.71 2.39
C ARG A 81 -24.26 6.78 2.78
N ALA A 82 -24.11 7.42 3.92
CA ALA A 82 -25.00 8.51 4.34
C ALA A 82 -24.86 9.74 3.43
N ALA A 83 -23.62 10.14 3.10
CA ALA A 83 -23.33 11.21 2.17
C ALA A 83 -23.91 10.91 0.77
N ALA A 84 -23.67 9.70 0.26
CA ALA A 84 -24.19 9.27 -1.04
C ALA A 84 -25.73 9.27 -1.09
N ARG A 85 -26.38 8.81 -0.03
CA ARG A 85 -27.85 8.82 0.06
C ARG A 85 -28.42 10.25 0.11
N ARG A 86 -27.76 11.18 0.81
CA ARG A 86 -28.16 12.58 0.85
C ARG A 86 -28.00 13.21 -0.53
N TRP A 87 -26.82 13.07 -1.15
CA TRP A 87 -26.54 13.54 -2.47
C TRP A 87 -27.54 13.00 -3.52
N TYR A 88 -27.79 11.69 -3.50
CA TYR A 88 -28.71 11.04 -4.44
C TYR A 88 -30.16 11.53 -4.32
N ARG A 89 -30.63 11.90 -3.13
CA ARG A 89 -31.98 12.50 -2.95
C ARG A 89 -32.12 13.85 -3.61
N GLU A 90 -31.05 14.63 -3.65
CA GLU A 90 -31.03 16.00 -4.14
C GLU A 90 -30.59 16.06 -5.62
N LEU A 91 -29.61 15.28 -6.00
CA LEU A 91 -28.90 15.36 -7.28
C LEU A 91 -28.86 14.03 -8.05
N GLY A 92 -29.63 13.04 -7.62
CA GLY A 92 -29.71 11.74 -8.29
C GLY A 92 -30.16 11.87 -9.74
N ARG A 93 -29.43 11.23 -10.65
CA ARG A 93 -29.67 11.30 -12.09
C ARG A 93 -30.41 10.06 -12.59
N PRO A 94 -31.19 10.17 -13.68
CA PRO A 94 -31.79 9.02 -14.35
C PRO A 94 -30.70 8.05 -14.84
N VAL A 95 -30.98 6.73 -14.70
CA VAL A 95 -30.10 5.67 -15.22
C VAL A 95 -30.91 4.60 -15.94
N THR A 96 -30.30 3.98 -16.96
CA THR A 96 -30.78 2.72 -17.53
C THR A 96 -30.00 1.57 -16.93
N ILE A 97 -30.67 0.60 -16.30
CA ILE A 97 -30.05 -0.63 -15.83
C ILE A 97 -30.23 -1.67 -16.93
N VAL A 98 -29.10 -2.19 -17.47
CA VAL A 98 -29.05 -3.25 -18.46
C VAL A 98 -28.72 -4.56 -17.76
N ILE A 99 -29.60 -5.56 -17.91
CA ILE A 99 -29.44 -6.90 -17.32
C ILE A 99 -29.29 -7.89 -18.49
N ALA A 100 -28.12 -8.55 -18.58
CA ALA A 100 -27.90 -9.62 -19.53
C ALA A 100 -28.51 -10.91 -19.00
N SER A 101 -29.38 -11.57 -19.77
CA SER A 101 -30.08 -12.79 -19.42
C SER A 101 -29.83 -13.90 -20.44
N TYR A 102 -29.65 -15.13 -19.94
CA TYR A 102 -29.61 -16.34 -20.73
C TYR A 102 -30.07 -17.54 -19.89
N ARG A 103 -31.31 -18.01 -20.13
CA ARG A 103 -31.92 -19.18 -19.46
C ARG A 103 -31.96 -19.11 -17.91
N ASP A 104 -32.20 -17.93 -17.36
CA ASP A 104 -32.02 -17.60 -15.95
C ASP A 104 -33.14 -16.71 -15.38
N VAL A 105 -34.38 -16.90 -15.84
CA VAL A 105 -35.53 -16.06 -15.50
C VAL A 105 -35.75 -15.90 -14.00
N GLU A 106 -35.47 -16.92 -13.20
CA GLU A 106 -35.62 -16.88 -11.74
C GLU A 106 -34.61 -15.91 -11.10
N ALA A 107 -33.37 -15.94 -11.57
CA ALA A 107 -32.34 -15.00 -11.15
C ALA A 107 -32.69 -13.56 -11.53
N VAL A 108 -33.13 -13.33 -12.78
CA VAL A 108 -33.62 -12.01 -13.22
C VAL A 108 -34.80 -11.54 -12.34
N ALA A 109 -35.75 -12.42 -12.01
CA ALA A 109 -36.88 -12.06 -11.17
C ALA A 109 -36.43 -11.64 -9.75
N ALA A 110 -35.49 -12.36 -9.16
CA ALA A 110 -34.91 -12.05 -7.85
C ALA A 110 -34.16 -10.70 -7.87
N LEU A 111 -33.34 -10.48 -8.90
CA LEU A 111 -32.64 -9.22 -9.10
C LEU A 111 -33.63 -8.06 -9.23
N VAL A 112 -34.62 -8.15 -10.13
CA VAL A 112 -35.65 -7.11 -10.35
C VAL A 112 -36.42 -6.83 -9.06
N ALA A 113 -36.75 -7.85 -8.27
CA ALA A 113 -37.37 -7.66 -6.97
C ALA A 113 -36.47 -6.90 -5.97
N SER A 114 -35.18 -7.18 -5.97
CA SER A 114 -34.19 -6.45 -5.14
C SER A 114 -34.01 -5.00 -5.58
N LEU A 115 -33.93 -4.75 -6.89
CA LEU A 115 -33.85 -3.40 -7.46
C LEU A 115 -35.05 -2.54 -7.07
N ARG A 116 -36.25 -3.09 -7.15
CA ARG A 116 -37.49 -2.37 -6.75
C ARG A 116 -37.51 -1.96 -5.30
N LYS A 117 -36.85 -2.68 -4.43
CA LYS A 117 -36.75 -2.37 -2.99
C LYS A 117 -35.66 -1.37 -2.67
N THR A 118 -34.65 -1.25 -3.53
CA THR A 118 -33.39 -0.55 -3.22
C THR A 118 -33.13 0.69 -4.07
N THR A 119 -33.98 0.94 -5.11
CA THR A 119 -33.81 2.09 -6.02
C THR A 119 -35.06 2.98 -6.07
N ASN A 120 -34.85 4.24 -6.47
CA ASN A 120 -35.94 5.15 -6.80
C ASN A 120 -36.47 4.84 -8.20
N ARG A 121 -37.67 4.27 -8.28
CA ARG A 121 -38.30 3.86 -9.55
C ARG A 121 -38.50 4.98 -10.58
N ARG A 122 -38.52 6.24 -10.15
CA ARG A 122 -38.68 7.40 -11.06
C ARG A 122 -37.38 7.72 -11.79
N LEU A 123 -36.24 7.28 -11.27
CA LEU A 123 -34.92 7.51 -11.82
C LEU A 123 -34.32 6.28 -12.51
N VAL A 124 -35.06 5.17 -12.60
CA VAL A 124 -34.51 3.89 -13.09
C VAL A 124 -35.40 3.31 -14.18
N ARG A 125 -34.83 3.08 -15.35
CA ARG A 125 -35.36 2.25 -16.43
C ARG A 125 -34.61 0.91 -16.41
N ILE A 126 -35.32 -0.20 -16.43
CA ILE A 126 -34.72 -1.55 -16.44
C ILE A 126 -34.97 -2.20 -17.81
N VAL A 127 -33.87 -2.53 -18.47
CA VAL A 127 -33.84 -3.23 -19.75
C VAL A 127 -33.19 -4.61 -19.54
N VAL A 128 -33.89 -5.67 -19.86
CA VAL A 128 -33.39 -7.05 -19.84
C VAL A 128 -33.13 -7.49 -21.28
N THR A 129 -31.91 -7.89 -21.56
CA THR A 129 -31.52 -8.38 -22.90
C THR A 129 -31.41 -9.90 -22.87
N ASP A 130 -32.24 -10.60 -23.63
CA ASP A 130 -32.22 -12.07 -23.73
C ASP A 130 -31.34 -12.53 -24.90
N ASP A 131 -30.41 -13.44 -24.64
CA ASP A 131 -29.45 -13.94 -25.62
C ASP A 131 -29.92 -15.25 -26.29
N ALA A 132 -31.17 -15.22 -26.85
CA ALA A 132 -31.81 -16.35 -27.56
C ALA A 132 -32.08 -17.54 -26.63
N SER A 133 -32.68 -17.32 -25.48
CA SER A 133 -33.00 -18.39 -24.50
C SER A 133 -34.19 -19.27 -24.92
N GLY A 134 -34.99 -18.81 -25.87
CA GLY A 134 -36.16 -19.51 -26.39
C GLY A 134 -37.51 -18.99 -25.92
N PRO A 135 -38.62 -19.43 -26.53
CA PRO A 135 -39.95 -18.81 -26.38
C PRO A 135 -40.53 -18.91 -24.98
N GLU A 136 -40.25 -19.97 -24.26
CA GLU A 136 -40.78 -20.19 -22.91
C GLU A 136 -40.11 -19.21 -21.92
N HIS A 137 -38.79 -19.07 -21.99
CA HIS A 137 -38.02 -18.11 -21.20
C HIS A 137 -38.47 -16.67 -21.47
N LEU A 138 -38.63 -16.31 -22.75
CA LEU A 138 -39.11 -14.98 -23.14
C LEU A 138 -40.50 -14.65 -22.61
N ARG A 139 -41.45 -15.64 -22.66
CA ARG A 139 -42.77 -15.47 -22.07
C ARG A 139 -42.70 -15.19 -20.57
N ALA A 140 -41.82 -15.90 -19.88
CA ALA A 140 -41.62 -15.71 -18.44
C ALA A 140 -40.98 -14.36 -18.12
N LEU A 141 -39.95 -13.92 -18.88
CA LEU A 141 -39.35 -12.57 -18.75
C LEU A 141 -40.39 -11.47 -18.98
N ARG A 142 -41.19 -11.58 -20.05
CA ARG A 142 -42.25 -10.59 -20.39
C ARG A 142 -43.36 -10.52 -19.36
N ALA A 143 -43.55 -11.57 -18.53
CA ALA A 143 -44.51 -11.57 -17.42
C ALA A 143 -44.01 -10.72 -16.22
N LEU A 144 -42.70 -10.44 -16.12
CA LEU A 144 -42.13 -9.59 -15.07
C LEU A 144 -42.53 -8.14 -15.29
N LYS A 145 -43.17 -7.51 -14.31
CA LYS A 145 -43.63 -6.13 -14.43
C LYS A 145 -42.46 -5.14 -14.34
N GLY A 146 -42.55 -4.00 -15.04
CA GLY A 146 -41.65 -2.84 -14.90
C GLY A 146 -40.22 -3.12 -15.39
N ILE A 147 -40.08 -3.97 -16.37
CA ILE A 147 -38.90 -4.19 -17.16
C ILE A 147 -39.29 -4.10 -18.65
N GLU A 148 -38.33 -3.75 -19.49
CA GLU A 148 -38.39 -3.87 -20.93
C GLU A 148 -37.54 -5.06 -21.37
N VAL A 149 -38.03 -5.89 -22.26
CA VAL A 149 -37.30 -7.09 -22.71
C VAL A 149 -36.91 -6.92 -24.17
N ILE A 150 -35.61 -7.06 -24.46
CA ILE A 150 -35.04 -7.04 -25.80
C ILE A 150 -34.57 -8.46 -26.13
N GLU A 151 -35.14 -9.02 -27.17
CA GLU A 151 -34.87 -10.38 -27.64
C GLU A 151 -33.74 -10.40 -28.69
N ALA A 152 -32.87 -11.39 -28.60
CA ALA A 152 -31.94 -11.73 -29.64
C ALA A 152 -32.42 -12.93 -30.48
N THR A 153 -32.06 -12.96 -31.73
CA THR A 153 -32.33 -14.07 -32.64
C THR A 153 -31.33 -15.22 -32.51
N ASP A 154 -30.12 -14.91 -32.05
CA ASP A 154 -28.99 -15.82 -31.92
C ASP A 154 -28.18 -15.51 -30.63
N ASN A 155 -27.54 -16.54 -30.06
CA ASN A 155 -26.67 -16.41 -28.89
C ASN A 155 -25.27 -15.97 -29.34
N ARG A 156 -24.96 -14.69 -29.14
CA ARG A 156 -23.67 -14.07 -29.49
C ARG A 156 -22.74 -13.84 -28.31
N GLY A 157 -23.19 -14.18 -27.10
CA GLY A 157 -22.41 -14.02 -25.88
C GLY A 157 -22.62 -12.71 -25.16
N PHE A 158 -21.90 -12.53 -24.04
CA PHE A 158 -22.15 -11.47 -23.08
C PHE A 158 -22.01 -10.06 -23.68
N ALA A 159 -20.89 -9.76 -24.36
CA ALA A 159 -20.62 -8.43 -24.92
C ALA A 159 -21.71 -7.98 -25.91
N ALA A 160 -22.08 -8.85 -26.87
CA ALA A 160 -23.12 -8.54 -27.85
C ALA A 160 -24.49 -8.38 -27.19
N ASN A 161 -24.80 -9.21 -26.19
CA ASN A 161 -26.06 -9.14 -25.43
C ASN A 161 -26.18 -7.81 -24.65
N VAL A 162 -25.16 -7.46 -23.88
CA VAL A 162 -25.12 -6.17 -23.16
C VAL A 162 -25.20 -4.99 -24.11
N ASN A 163 -24.50 -5.03 -25.25
CA ASN A 163 -24.50 -3.96 -26.23
C ASN A 163 -25.89 -3.67 -26.81
N ARG A 164 -26.75 -4.70 -26.97
CA ARG A 164 -28.16 -4.48 -27.34
C ARG A 164 -28.87 -3.56 -26.34
N GLY A 165 -28.64 -3.82 -25.06
CA GLY A 165 -29.19 -2.97 -23.98
C GLY A 165 -28.60 -1.57 -23.95
N LEU A 166 -27.28 -1.45 -24.16
CA LEU A 166 -26.60 -0.15 -24.22
C LEU A 166 -27.08 0.71 -25.39
N ARG A 167 -27.37 0.11 -26.55
CA ARG A 167 -27.97 0.81 -27.72
C ARG A 167 -29.42 1.23 -27.45
N ALA A 168 -30.15 0.47 -26.67
CA ALA A 168 -31.54 0.76 -26.31
C ALA A 168 -31.66 1.69 -25.09
N ALA A 169 -30.57 1.95 -24.38
CA ALA A 169 -30.55 2.88 -23.25
C ALA A 169 -30.91 4.28 -23.72
N ASP A 170 -31.60 5.02 -22.83
CA ASP A 170 -31.89 6.44 -23.08
C ASP A 170 -30.60 7.22 -23.32
N PRO A 171 -30.47 7.99 -24.40
CA PRO A 171 -29.26 8.75 -24.72
C PRO A 171 -28.88 9.80 -23.67
N GLN A 172 -29.77 10.17 -22.76
CA GLN A 172 -29.47 11.08 -21.65
C GLN A 172 -29.16 10.39 -20.34
N HIS A 173 -29.33 9.06 -20.25
CA HIS A 173 -29.06 8.30 -19.04
C HIS A 173 -27.62 7.81 -18.97
N ASP A 174 -27.04 7.87 -17.78
CA ASP A 174 -25.93 6.97 -17.44
C ASP A 174 -26.44 5.51 -17.45
N VAL A 175 -25.54 4.55 -17.56
CA VAL A 175 -25.93 3.14 -17.63
C VAL A 175 -25.29 2.32 -16.52
N VAL A 176 -26.06 1.38 -15.97
CA VAL A 176 -25.53 0.35 -15.07
C VAL A 176 -25.73 -1.02 -15.73
N ILE A 177 -24.65 -1.77 -15.86
CA ILE A 177 -24.68 -3.17 -16.30
C ILE A 177 -24.75 -4.03 -15.06
N LEU A 178 -25.63 -5.02 -15.05
CA LEU A 178 -25.75 -6.05 -14.01
C LEU A 178 -25.89 -7.42 -14.63
N ASN A 179 -25.18 -8.40 -14.05
CA ASN A 179 -25.50 -9.80 -14.28
C ASN A 179 -26.86 -10.14 -13.67
N SER A 180 -27.55 -11.12 -14.25
CA SER A 180 -28.86 -11.57 -13.82
C SER A 180 -28.89 -12.16 -12.40
N ASP A 181 -27.80 -12.77 -11.95
CA ASP A 181 -27.63 -13.45 -10.68
C ASP A 181 -27.13 -12.56 -9.53
N MET A 182 -27.41 -11.25 -9.63
CA MET A 182 -27.08 -10.25 -8.62
C MET A 182 -28.24 -9.99 -7.67
N ILE A 183 -27.94 -9.62 -6.42
CA ILE A 183 -28.91 -9.09 -5.46
C ILE A 183 -28.43 -7.73 -4.96
N ALA A 184 -29.22 -6.70 -5.22
CA ALA A 184 -28.89 -5.33 -4.86
C ALA A 184 -29.16 -5.04 -3.37
N ARG A 185 -28.19 -4.41 -2.69
CA ARG A 185 -28.29 -3.99 -1.29
C ARG A 185 -28.66 -2.50 -1.17
N PRO A 186 -29.30 -2.04 -0.07
CA PRO A 186 -29.77 -0.66 0.08
C PRO A 186 -28.65 0.38 -0.08
N GLY A 187 -28.84 1.36 -1.00
CA GLY A 187 -27.91 2.47 -1.25
C GLY A 187 -26.82 2.17 -2.27
N TRP A 188 -26.84 1.02 -2.91
CA TRP A 188 -25.87 0.64 -3.93
C TRP A 188 -25.79 1.64 -5.10
N LEU A 189 -26.93 1.97 -5.73
CA LEU A 189 -27.00 2.91 -6.86
C LEU A 189 -26.62 4.33 -6.46
N ALA A 190 -27.11 4.78 -5.29
CA ALA A 190 -26.69 6.07 -4.75
C ALA A 190 -25.18 6.16 -4.53
N GLY A 191 -24.56 5.05 -4.10
CA GLY A 191 -23.10 4.95 -3.97
C GLY A 191 -22.38 5.08 -5.29
N LEU A 192 -22.79 4.34 -6.31
CA LEU A 192 -22.18 4.39 -7.65
C LEU A 192 -22.28 5.79 -8.28
N GLN A 193 -23.47 6.41 -8.25
CA GLN A 193 -23.65 7.77 -8.75
C GLN A 193 -22.84 8.82 -7.96
N TYR A 194 -22.81 8.69 -6.63
CA TYR A 194 -22.02 9.61 -5.81
C TYR A 194 -20.53 9.51 -6.12
N ALA A 195 -20.04 8.32 -6.44
CA ALA A 195 -18.64 8.13 -6.83
C ALA A 195 -18.30 8.93 -8.09
N THR A 196 -19.16 8.97 -9.12
CA THR A 196 -18.93 9.76 -10.35
C THR A 196 -18.93 11.27 -10.13
N SER A 197 -19.53 11.74 -9.02
CA SER A 197 -19.52 13.17 -8.68
C SER A 197 -18.25 13.63 -7.97
N ARG A 198 -17.30 12.74 -7.73
CA ARG A 198 -16.07 13.05 -6.98
C ARG A 198 -14.96 13.66 -7.85
N ALA A 199 -14.99 13.37 -9.15
CA ALA A 199 -14.13 14.00 -10.15
C ALA A 199 -14.79 13.83 -11.52
N ASP A 200 -14.61 14.79 -12.41
CA ASP A 200 -15.26 14.84 -13.73
C ASP A 200 -14.72 13.76 -14.67
N ASP A 201 -13.49 13.29 -14.44
CA ASP A 201 -12.83 12.25 -15.23
C ASP A 201 -13.17 10.81 -14.79
N ILE A 202 -14.08 10.61 -13.81
CA ILE A 202 -14.53 9.26 -13.45
C ILE A 202 -15.57 8.77 -14.44
N GLY A 203 -15.17 7.85 -15.32
CA GLY A 203 -16.03 7.28 -16.34
C GLY A 203 -16.68 5.94 -15.95
N ILE A 204 -15.98 5.12 -15.18
CA ILE A 204 -16.43 3.78 -14.77
C ILE A 204 -16.37 3.63 -13.26
N VAL A 205 -17.44 3.09 -12.65
CA VAL A 205 -17.46 2.76 -11.23
C VAL A 205 -17.93 1.32 -11.02
N GLY A 206 -17.13 0.53 -10.28
CA GLY A 206 -17.49 -0.81 -9.83
C GLY A 206 -17.88 -0.85 -8.35
N ALA A 207 -18.84 -1.71 -8.04
CA ALA A 207 -19.28 -1.98 -6.67
C ALA A 207 -18.39 -3.03 -5.99
N LYS A 208 -18.50 -3.11 -4.68
CA LYS A 208 -18.03 -4.24 -3.88
C LYS A 208 -19.02 -5.39 -4.04
N LEU A 209 -18.51 -6.57 -4.47
CA LEU A 209 -19.34 -7.77 -4.60
C LEU A 209 -19.01 -8.77 -3.50
N LEU A 210 -20.05 -9.45 -3.03
CA LEU A 210 -19.98 -10.50 -2.05
C LEU A 210 -20.54 -11.79 -2.63
N TYR A 211 -19.96 -12.92 -2.26
CA TYR A 211 -20.56 -14.23 -2.48
C TYR A 211 -21.84 -14.40 -1.63
N GLY A 212 -22.64 -15.42 -1.94
CA GLY A 212 -23.85 -15.77 -1.17
C GLY A 212 -23.56 -16.18 0.28
N ASP A 213 -22.33 -16.63 0.59
CA ASP A 213 -21.86 -16.89 1.96
C ASP A 213 -21.42 -15.63 2.72
N GLY A 214 -21.42 -14.48 2.04
CA GLY A 214 -21.06 -13.19 2.60
C GLY A 214 -19.55 -12.84 2.49
N THR A 215 -18.70 -13.73 2.00
CA THR A 215 -17.29 -13.42 1.77
C THR A 215 -17.10 -12.48 0.58
N LEU A 216 -15.93 -11.82 0.51
CA LEU A 216 -15.58 -10.93 -0.61
C LEU A 216 -15.43 -11.73 -1.89
N GLN A 217 -16.08 -11.27 -2.95
CA GLN A 217 -15.87 -11.76 -4.30
C GLN A 217 -15.02 -10.80 -5.11
N PHE A 218 -15.32 -9.50 -5.05
CA PHE A 218 -14.70 -8.50 -5.89
C PHE A 218 -14.42 -7.18 -5.15
N ALA A 219 -13.19 -6.69 -5.32
CA ALA A 219 -12.73 -5.38 -4.85
C ALA A 219 -11.75 -4.72 -5.84
N GLY A 220 -11.95 -4.92 -7.13
CA GLY A 220 -11.08 -4.49 -8.22
C GLY A 220 -10.41 -5.67 -8.91
N THR A 221 -10.01 -5.47 -10.16
CA THR A 221 -9.35 -6.47 -11.00
C THR A 221 -7.84 -6.24 -10.99
N VAL A 222 -7.08 -7.32 -10.87
CA VAL A 222 -5.60 -7.33 -10.93
C VAL A 222 -5.13 -8.42 -11.89
N ARG A 223 -3.97 -8.22 -12.52
CA ARG A 223 -3.29 -9.29 -13.28
C ARG A 223 -2.80 -10.35 -12.29
N ASN A 224 -3.10 -11.61 -12.55
CA ASN A 224 -2.66 -12.70 -11.69
C ASN A 224 -1.14 -12.88 -11.81
N LEU A 225 -0.42 -12.86 -10.67
CA LEU A 225 1.04 -12.98 -10.69
C LEU A 225 1.53 -14.39 -11.01
N SER A 226 0.76 -15.41 -10.62
CA SER A 226 1.11 -16.83 -10.85
C SER A 226 0.71 -17.33 -12.23
N ALA A 227 -0.23 -16.64 -12.88
CA ALA A 227 -0.73 -16.92 -14.20
C ALA A 227 -1.01 -15.59 -14.92
N PRO A 228 0.06 -14.89 -15.39
CA PRO A 228 -0.02 -13.49 -15.83
C PRO A 228 -0.87 -13.27 -17.09
N GLU A 229 -1.29 -14.35 -17.74
CA GLU A 229 -2.27 -14.34 -18.83
C GLU A 229 -3.72 -14.21 -18.34
N TRP A 230 -3.98 -14.30 -17.01
CA TRP A 230 -5.29 -14.17 -16.40
C TRP A 230 -5.38 -12.93 -15.50
N PHE A 231 -6.61 -12.42 -15.38
CA PHE A 231 -6.97 -11.43 -14.36
C PHE A 231 -7.71 -12.12 -13.23
N ASP A 232 -7.55 -11.58 -12.03
CA ASP A 232 -8.21 -12.08 -10.82
C ASP A 232 -8.84 -10.92 -10.03
N HIS A 233 -9.65 -11.23 -9.04
CA HIS A 233 -10.30 -10.26 -8.18
C HIS A 233 -9.46 -10.05 -6.91
N ARG A 234 -9.20 -8.79 -6.57
CA ARG A 234 -8.50 -8.44 -5.32
C ARG A 234 -9.30 -8.91 -4.10
N TYR A 235 -8.59 -9.40 -3.09
CA TYR A 235 -9.12 -9.80 -1.78
C TYR A 235 -10.22 -10.87 -1.82
N ARG A 236 -10.27 -11.67 -2.87
CA ARG A 236 -11.23 -12.78 -3.02
C ARG A 236 -11.22 -13.69 -1.80
N PHE A 237 -12.40 -14.09 -1.32
CA PHE A 237 -12.61 -14.94 -0.14
C PHE A 237 -12.23 -14.33 1.22
N ARG A 238 -11.80 -13.06 1.28
CA ARG A 238 -11.60 -12.38 2.56
C ARG A 238 -12.94 -12.02 3.21
N ALA A 239 -12.91 -11.69 4.51
CA ALA A 239 -14.08 -11.19 5.23
C ALA A 239 -14.60 -9.88 4.59
N PRO A 240 -15.92 -9.60 4.58
CA PRO A 240 -16.49 -8.42 3.94
C PRO A 240 -16.07 -7.11 4.60
N ASP A 241 -15.63 -7.16 5.85
CA ASP A 241 -15.10 -6.03 6.64
C ASP A 241 -13.56 -5.92 6.59
N TRP A 242 -12.88 -6.76 5.80
CA TRP A 242 -11.44 -6.63 5.57
C TRP A 242 -11.10 -5.18 5.18
N GLY A 243 -10.28 -4.51 6.02
CA GLY A 243 -10.06 -3.08 5.97
C GLY A 243 -9.64 -2.56 4.59
N PRO A 244 -8.57 -3.11 3.96
CA PRO A 244 -8.11 -2.67 2.64
C PRO A 244 -9.17 -2.77 1.53
N ALA A 245 -10.07 -3.75 1.59
CA ALA A 245 -11.19 -3.87 0.64
C ALA A 245 -12.30 -2.84 0.87
N ASN A 246 -12.22 -2.04 1.92
CA ASN A 246 -13.17 -0.99 2.24
C ASN A 246 -12.61 0.43 1.96
N VAL A 247 -11.46 0.52 1.32
CA VAL A 247 -10.84 1.75 0.84
C VAL A 247 -11.24 1.98 -0.62
N THR A 248 -11.73 3.19 -0.92
CA THR A 248 -11.98 3.61 -2.31
C THR A 248 -10.67 3.76 -3.06
N GLN A 249 -10.59 3.18 -4.26
CA GLN A 249 -9.38 3.23 -5.08
C GLN A 249 -9.72 3.35 -6.58
N THR A 250 -8.85 4.00 -7.33
CA THR A 250 -8.75 3.76 -8.76
C THR A 250 -8.19 2.36 -8.99
N VAL A 251 -8.71 1.64 -9.97
CA VAL A 251 -8.33 0.24 -10.26
C VAL A 251 -8.13 0.06 -11.77
N LEU A 252 -7.37 -0.96 -12.15
CA LEU A 252 -7.12 -1.26 -13.56
C LEU A 252 -8.43 -1.49 -14.31
N ALA A 253 -9.29 -2.34 -13.73
CA ALA A 253 -10.60 -2.66 -14.29
C ALA A 253 -11.60 -3.03 -13.18
N VAL A 254 -12.87 -2.97 -13.52
CA VAL A 254 -13.99 -3.50 -12.74
C VAL A 254 -14.73 -4.54 -13.56
N THR A 255 -15.37 -5.50 -12.88
CA THR A 255 -16.07 -6.58 -13.54
C THR A 255 -17.36 -6.14 -14.21
N GLY A 256 -17.66 -6.72 -15.38
CA GLY A 256 -18.92 -6.55 -16.08
C GLY A 256 -20.15 -7.03 -15.30
N ALA A 257 -19.96 -7.78 -14.20
CA ALA A 257 -21.06 -8.23 -13.33
C ALA A 257 -21.79 -7.06 -12.64
N CYS A 258 -21.07 -5.97 -12.31
CA CYS A 258 -21.67 -4.71 -11.83
C CYS A 258 -20.79 -3.53 -12.24
N MET A 259 -21.16 -2.84 -13.30
CA MET A 259 -20.39 -1.75 -13.88
C MET A 259 -21.29 -0.53 -14.15
N TYR A 260 -20.99 0.61 -13.52
CA TYR A 260 -21.61 1.88 -13.83
C TYR A 260 -20.79 2.62 -14.88
N LEU A 261 -21.44 3.06 -15.96
CA LEU A 261 -20.84 3.78 -17.08
C LEU A 261 -21.47 5.15 -17.17
N THR A 262 -20.66 6.21 -17.17
CA THR A 262 -21.19 7.56 -17.48
C THR A 262 -21.54 7.67 -18.95
N ARG A 263 -22.53 8.50 -19.26
CA ARG A 263 -22.93 8.72 -20.66
C ARG A 263 -21.81 9.31 -21.50
N GLU A 264 -21.02 10.17 -20.90
CA GLU A 264 -19.85 10.76 -21.56
C GLU A 264 -18.83 9.69 -21.96
N LEU A 265 -18.51 8.74 -21.05
CA LEU A 265 -17.65 7.62 -21.38
C LEU A 265 -18.18 6.84 -22.58
N ILE A 266 -19.48 6.45 -22.57
CA ILE A 266 -20.09 5.69 -23.68
C ILE A 266 -19.95 6.45 -25.00
N GLY A 267 -20.15 7.78 -24.97
CA GLY A 267 -20.03 8.62 -26.17
C GLY A 267 -18.60 8.71 -26.72
N ARG A 268 -17.58 8.67 -25.86
CA ARG A 268 -16.17 8.82 -26.26
C ARG A 268 -15.46 7.50 -26.53
N VAL A 269 -15.79 6.46 -25.76
CA VAL A 269 -15.09 5.16 -25.79
C VAL A 269 -15.85 4.11 -26.59
N GLY A 270 -17.18 4.27 -26.69
CA GLY A 270 -18.06 3.31 -27.33
C GLY A 270 -18.51 2.19 -26.42
N LEU A 271 -18.90 1.07 -27.02
CA LEU A 271 -19.50 -0.08 -26.37
C LEU A 271 -18.45 -1.17 -26.09
N PHE A 272 -18.89 -2.31 -25.55
CA PHE A 272 -18.04 -3.50 -25.47
C PHE A 272 -17.66 -3.98 -26.88
N ASP A 273 -16.45 -4.54 -26.98
CA ASP A 273 -16.02 -5.19 -28.21
C ASP A 273 -16.67 -6.57 -28.31
N GLU A 274 -17.48 -6.78 -29.37
CA GLU A 274 -18.25 -8.00 -29.59
C GLU A 274 -17.41 -9.19 -30.11
N ASP A 275 -16.13 -8.96 -30.44
CA ASP A 275 -15.20 -10.02 -30.77
C ASP A 275 -14.81 -10.89 -29.56
N TYR A 276 -15.02 -10.40 -28.35
CA TYR A 276 -14.86 -11.18 -27.12
C TYR A 276 -16.10 -12.05 -26.87
N PRO A 277 -16.04 -13.39 -27.11
CA PRO A 277 -17.20 -14.24 -26.90
C PRO A 277 -17.57 -14.43 -25.42
N MET A 278 -16.59 -14.32 -24.49
CA MET A 278 -16.80 -14.46 -23.04
C MET A 278 -15.54 -14.06 -22.26
N ALA A 279 -15.66 -13.20 -21.27
CA ALA A 279 -14.58 -12.65 -20.45
C ALA A 279 -13.61 -11.73 -21.22
N TYR A 280 -12.84 -10.90 -20.50
CA TYR A 280 -11.91 -9.87 -20.98
C TYR A 280 -12.55 -8.63 -21.64
N GLU A 281 -13.81 -8.67 -22.06
CA GLU A 281 -14.52 -7.50 -22.62
C GLU A 281 -14.63 -6.35 -21.62
N ASP A 282 -14.74 -6.65 -20.33
CA ASP A 282 -14.78 -5.67 -19.24
C ASP A 282 -13.41 -5.03 -18.99
N VAL A 283 -12.34 -5.81 -19.01
CA VAL A 283 -10.96 -5.30 -18.90
C VAL A 283 -10.62 -4.45 -20.12
N ASP A 284 -10.97 -4.90 -21.33
CA ASP A 284 -10.78 -4.14 -22.57
C ASP A 284 -11.46 -2.77 -22.51
N LEU A 285 -12.75 -2.71 -22.13
CA LEU A 285 -13.48 -1.45 -22.00
C LEU A 285 -12.80 -0.53 -20.97
N CYS A 286 -12.36 -1.06 -19.84
CA CYS A 286 -11.66 -0.29 -18.82
C CYS A 286 -10.32 0.26 -19.33
N LEU A 287 -9.54 -0.51 -20.10
CA LEU A 287 -8.28 -0.04 -20.70
C LEU A 287 -8.53 1.05 -21.74
N ARG A 288 -9.58 0.91 -22.58
CA ARG A 288 -9.98 1.96 -23.51
C ARG A 288 -10.45 3.22 -22.78
N ALA A 289 -11.13 3.08 -21.63
CA ALA A 289 -11.51 4.21 -20.79
C ALA A 289 -10.26 4.94 -20.25
N TRP A 290 -9.27 4.22 -19.74
CA TRP A 290 -7.97 4.80 -19.34
C TRP A 290 -7.30 5.54 -20.50
N GLY A 291 -7.25 4.94 -21.69
CA GLY A 291 -6.69 5.55 -22.92
C GLY A 291 -7.42 6.83 -23.34
N ALA A 292 -8.71 6.95 -23.03
CA ALA A 292 -9.53 8.14 -23.29
C ALA A 292 -9.46 9.18 -22.14
N GLY A 293 -8.64 8.96 -21.11
CA GLY A 293 -8.45 9.89 -20.00
C GLY A 293 -9.48 9.74 -18.86
N PHE A 294 -10.30 8.68 -18.87
CA PHE A 294 -11.22 8.40 -17.77
C PHE A 294 -10.57 7.54 -16.70
N GLN A 295 -11.00 7.75 -15.45
CA GLN A 295 -10.67 6.89 -14.31
C GLN A 295 -11.67 5.74 -14.19
N VAL A 296 -11.16 4.59 -13.79
CA VAL A 296 -11.93 3.43 -13.35
C VAL A 296 -11.83 3.32 -11.83
N VAL A 297 -12.96 3.40 -11.12
CA VAL A 297 -13.00 3.51 -9.66
C VAL A 297 -13.73 2.33 -9.03
N TYR A 298 -13.12 1.71 -8.03
CA TYR A 298 -13.77 0.79 -7.11
C TYR A 298 -14.35 1.57 -5.93
N TRP A 299 -15.67 1.44 -5.71
CA TRP A 299 -16.40 2.17 -4.67
C TRP A 299 -17.04 1.22 -3.66
N PRO A 300 -16.36 0.85 -2.56
CA PRO A 300 -16.84 -0.15 -1.60
C PRO A 300 -18.13 0.19 -0.85
N PRO A 301 -18.58 1.47 -0.69
CA PRO A 301 -19.90 1.73 -0.11
C PRO A 301 -21.08 1.24 -0.95
N ALA A 302 -20.93 1.08 -2.27
CA ALA A 302 -21.88 0.36 -3.11
C ALA A 302 -21.62 -1.14 -2.99
N GLU A 303 -22.61 -1.91 -2.53
CA GLU A 303 -22.44 -3.32 -2.22
C GLU A 303 -23.61 -4.14 -2.79
N LEU A 304 -23.27 -5.23 -3.50
CA LEU A 304 -24.23 -6.21 -4.01
C LEU A 304 -23.76 -7.63 -3.69
N GLU A 305 -24.70 -8.58 -3.69
CA GLU A 305 -24.38 -10.02 -3.71
C GLU A 305 -24.36 -10.52 -5.15
N HIS A 306 -23.44 -11.41 -5.46
CA HIS A 306 -23.32 -12.05 -6.76
C HIS A 306 -23.23 -13.57 -6.58
N HIS A 307 -24.25 -14.26 -7.06
CA HIS A 307 -24.39 -15.72 -6.96
C HIS A 307 -23.67 -16.39 -8.15
N GLU A 308 -22.38 -16.13 -8.30
CA GLU A 308 -21.53 -16.56 -9.41
C GLU A 308 -21.76 -18.03 -9.78
N SER A 309 -21.80 -18.33 -11.08
CA SER A 309 -21.82 -19.68 -11.64
C SER A 309 -23.17 -20.42 -11.66
N ILE A 310 -24.29 -19.75 -11.51
CA ILE A 310 -25.59 -20.41 -11.71
C ILE A 310 -25.72 -20.97 -13.12
N THR A 311 -25.16 -20.28 -14.13
CA THR A 311 -25.26 -20.64 -15.54
C THR A 311 -23.95 -21.11 -16.18
N ARG A 312 -22.78 -20.79 -15.60
CA ARG A 312 -21.47 -20.91 -16.27
C ARG A 312 -20.62 -22.12 -15.85
N GLY A 313 -20.75 -22.62 -14.62
CA GLY A 313 -19.80 -23.62 -14.06
C GLY A 313 -18.41 -23.02 -13.73
N ILE A 314 -17.49 -23.88 -13.26
CA ILE A 314 -16.15 -23.47 -12.79
C ILE A 314 -15.06 -23.67 -13.85
N GLU A 315 -15.35 -24.42 -14.92
CA GLU A 315 -14.37 -24.76 -15.95
C GLU A 315 -14.19 -23.63 -16.98
N VAL A 316 -12.93 -23.36 -17.32
CA VAL A 316 -12.56 -22.41 -18.38
C VAL A 316 -12.81 -23.07 -19.73
N GLY A 317 -13.82 -22.57 -20.46
CA GLY A 317 -14.22 -23.09 -21.77
C GLY A 317 -13.38 -22.53 -22.93
N GLU A 318 -13.68 -23.01 -24.16
CA GLU A 318 -12.97 -22.52 -25.34
C GLU A 318 -13.32 -21.06 -25.69
N ARG A 319 -14.51 -20.58 -25.31
CA ARG A 319 -14.89 -19.16 -25.50
C ARG A 319 -14.00 -18.23 -24.69
N GLU A 320 -13.73 -18.55 -23.42
CA GLU A 320 -12.83 -17.79 -22.55
C GLU A 320 -11.39 -17.82 -23.06
N ARG A 321 -10.91 -18.99 -23.50
CA ARG A 321 -9.56 -19.11 -24.07
C ARG A 321 -9.41 -18.30 -25.36
N ARG A 322 -10.46 -18.26 -26.19
CA ARG A 322 -10.47 -17.42 -27.39
C ARG A 322 -10.40 -15.94 -27.02
N SER A 323 -11.19 -15.50 -26.05
CA SER A 323 -11.14 -14.11 -25.54
C SER A 323 -9.76 -13.78 -24.99
N GLN A 324 -9.15 -14.69 -24.21
CA GLN A 324 -7.81 -14.52 -23.68
C GLN A 324 -6.78 -14.31 -24.79
N ARG A 325 -6.76 -15.21 -25.82
CA ARG A 325 -5.84 -15.06 -26.96
C ARG A 325 -6.02 -13.72 -27.66
N LEU A 326 -7.26 -13.33 -27.93
CA LEU A 326 -7.59 -12.06 -28.57
C LEU A 326 -7.14 -10.86 -27.72
N PHE A 327 -7.37 -10.92 -26.41
CA PHE A 327 -6.97 -9.86 -25.49
C PHE A 327 -5.45 -9.65 -25.50
N TRP A 328 -4.67 -10.73 -25.36
CA TRP A 328 -3.21 -10.63 -25.36
C TRP A 328 -2.62 -10.29 -26.74
N GLN A 329 -3.30 -10.64 -27.82
CA GLN A 329 -2.94 -10.17 -29.15
C GLN A 329 -3.09 -8.65 -29.30
N ARG A 330 -4.11 -8.05 -28.65
CA ARG A 330 -4.38 -6.59 -28.71
C ARG A 330 -3.61 -5.80 -27.67
N TRP A 331 -3.49 -6.33 -26.47
CA TRP A 331 -2.98 -5.61 -25.31
C TRP A 331 -1.63 -6.14 -24.78
N GLY A 332 -1.08 -7.19 -25.38
CA GLY A 332 0.18 -7.79 -24.91
C GLY A 332 1.32 -6.78 -24.82
N GLU A 333 1.56 -6.03 -25.90
CA GLU A 333 2.60 -4.98 -25.91
C GLU A 333 2.34 -3.90 -24.86
N PHE A 334 1.09 -3.52 -24.65
CA PHE A 334 0.72 -2.56 -23.62
C PHE A 334 1.17 -2.99 -22.22
N PHE A 335 1.11 -4.28 -21.90
CA PHE A 335 1.51 -4.77 -20.58
C PHE A 335 2.99 -5.17 -20.49
N ASP A 336 3.57 -5.61 -21.57
CA ASP A 336 4.86 -6.31 -21.55
C ASP A 336 6.01 -5.52 -22.21
N ALA A 337 5.72 -4.51 -23.05
CA ALA A 337 6.72 -3.74 -23.81
C ALA A 337 6.72 -2.25 -23.40
N ARG A 338 6.94 -1.96 -22.10
CA ARG A 338 7.11 -0.59 -21.62
C ARG A 338 8.54 -0.14 -21.79
N ASP A 339 8.81 0.64 -22.85
CA ASP A 339 10.13 1.21 -23.06
C ASP A 339 10.34 2.41 -22.09
N VAL A 340 11.20 2.21 -21.11
CA VAL A 340 11.57 3.21 -20.10
C VAL A 340 13.05 3.62 -20.26
N ARG A 341 13.64 3.31 -21.43
CA ARG A 341 15.02 3.60 -21.75
C ARG A 341 15.13 4.86 -22.62
N THR A 342 16.27 5.48 -22.56
CA THR A 342 16.69 6.51 -23.51
C THR A 342 17.22 5.87 -24.80
N ALA A 343 17.47 6.65 -25.82
CA ALA A 343 17.97 6.13 -27.11
C ALA A 343 19.35 5.48 -27.01
N ASP A 344 20.17 5.85 -26.04
CA ASP A 344 21.48 5.28 -25.71
C ASP A 344 21.43 4.12 -24.70
N GLY A 345 20.20 3.72 -24.28
CA GLY A 345 19.96 2.56 -23.43
C GLY A 345 19.97 2.85 -21.91
N ALA A 346 20.20 4.08 -21.49
CA ALA A 346 20.10 4.48 -20.11
C ALA A 346 18.64 4.40 -19.61
N LEU A 347 18.42 4.15 -18.31
CA LEU A 347 17.08 4.13 -17.72
C LEU A 347 16.60 5.56 -17.42
N ARG A 348 15.30 5.79 -17.59
CA ARG A 348 14.59 6.95 -17.04
C ARG A 348 13.92 6.56 -15.74
N VAL A 349 14.26 7.24 -14.64
CA VAL A 349 13.81 6.91 -13.29
C VAL A 349 13.31 8.17 -12.60
N VAL A 350 12.08 8.12 -12.08
CA VAL A 350 11.47 9.22 -11.34
C VAL A 350 11.10 8.72 -9.94
N TYR A 351 11.75 9.26 -8.91
CA TYR A 351 11.34 9.04 -7.53
C TYR A 351 10.30 10.07 -7.11
N VAL A 352 9.27 9.64 -6.42
CA VAL A 352 8.18 10.51 -5.95
C VAL A 352 8.15 10.51 -4.43
N THR A 353 8.38 11.69 -3.81
CA THR A 353 8.32 11.88 -2.35
C THR A 353 7.24 12.88 -1.96
N GLU A 354 6.77 12.83 -0.71
CA GLU A 354 5.87 13.83 -0.15
C GLU A 354 6.60 15.10 0.26
N ASP A 355 7.78 14.96 0.87
CA ASP A 355 8.66 16.05 1.28
C ASP A 355 10.14 15.66 1.09
N THR A 356 11.04 16.61 1.43
CA THR A 356 12.50 16.47 1.30
C THR A 356 13.21 16.78 2.62
N GLY A 357 12.53 16.62 3.75
CA GLY A 357 13.06 16.91 5.09
C GLY A 357 14.19 15.99 5.54
N VAL A 358 14.88 16.40 6.62
CA VAL A 358 16.01 15.64 7.19
C VAL A 358 15.56 14.29 7.73
N GLY A 359 16.09 13.21 7.14
CA GLY A 359 15.77 11.86 7.57
C GLY A 359 16.52 10.77 6.82
N GLY A 360 16.75 9.63 7.47
CA GLY A 360 17.48 8.50 6.87
C GLY A 360 16.79 7.95 5.61
N GLY A 361 15.45 7.96 5.58
CA GLY A 361 14.70 7.53 4.41
C GLY A 361 14.89 8.45 3.20
N HIS A 362 14.93 9.76 3.40
CA HIS A 362 15.21 10.70 2.33
C HIS A 362 16.68 10.62 1.88
N ARG A 363 17.63 10.43 2.80
CA ARG A 363 19.03 10.18 2.44
C ARG A 363 19.14 8.98 1.50
N ASP A 364 18.51 7.87 1.83
CA ASP A 364 18.52 6.66 1.00
C ASP A 364 17.97 6.91 -0.42
N ILE A 365 16.88 7.67 -0.54
CA ILE A 365 16.32 8.09 -1.83
C ILE A 365 17.31 8.95 -2.61
N PHE A 366 17.95 9.93 -1.95
CA PHE A 366 18.85 10.88 -2.61
C PHE A 366 20.17 10.21 -3.05
N GLU A 367 20.70 9.29 -2.26
CA GLU A 367 21.85 8.47 -2.63
C GLU A 367 21.54 7.55 -3.83
N HIS A 368 20.34 6.94 -3.85
CA HIS A 368 19.87 6.19 -5.03
C HIS A 368 19.89 7.07 -6.29
N LEU A 369 19.34 8.28 -6.19
CA LEU A 369 19.26 9.21 -7.31
C LEU A 369 20.65 9.67 -7.77
N ASN A 370 21.52 10.08 -6.84
CA ASN A 370 22.90 10.49 -7.16
C ASN A 370 23.70 9.32 -7.77
N GLY A 371 23.56 8.12 -7.19
CA GLY A 371 24.24 6.93 -7.70
C GLY A 371 23.79 6.53 -9.11
N LEU A 372 22.50 6.60 -9.41
CA LEU A 372 21.97 6.36 -10.75
C LEU A 372 22.42 7.42 -11.73
N HIS A 373 22.41 8.69 -11.34
CA HIS A 373 22.89 9.79 -12.16
C HIS A 373 24.39 9.66 -12.50
N ALA A 374 25.21 9.33 -11.51
CA ALA A 374 26.64 9.10 -11.70
C ALA A 374 26.96 7.96 -12.67
N ARG A 375 26.02 7.01 -12.85
CA ARG A 375 26.11 5.89 -13.81
C ARG A 375 25.49 6.20 -15.17
N GLY A 376 25.06 7.45 -15.39
CA GLY A 376 24.54 7.93 -16.67
C GLY A 376 23.06 7.66 -16.91
N HIS A 377 22.30 7.31 -15.88
CA HIS A 377 20.84 7.20 -15.99
C HIS A 377 20.16 8.57 -15.88
N GLU A 378 19.02 8.76 -16.54
CA GLU A 378 18.15 9.93 -16.36
C GLU A 378 17.32 9.75 -15.08
N ALA A 379 17.79 10.34 -13.97
CA ALA A 379 17.12 10.27 -12.68
C ALA A 379 16.56 11.64 -12.28
N GLU A 380 15.33 11.69 -11.75
CA GLU A 380 14.67 12.91 -11.27
C GLU A 380 13.98 12.67 -9.93
N LEU A 381 13.92 13.71 -9.09
CA LEU A 381 13.09 13.76 -7.89
C LEU A 381 11.84 14.61 -8.14
N TRP A 382 10.66 14.02 -7.94
CA TRP A 382 9.38 14.74 -7.98
C TRP A 382 8.75 14.76 -6.58
N THR A 383 8.36 15.94 -6.10
CA THR A 383 7.99 16.13 -4.70
C THR A 383 6.89 17.18 -4.53
N LEU A 384 6.17 17.13 -3.41
CA LEU A 384 5.34 18.24 -2.94
C LEU A 384 6.13 19.24 -2.08
N GLY A 385 7.38 18.88 -1.73
CA GLY A 385 8.35 19.74 -1.07
C GLY A 385 9.18 20.59 -2.05
N GLY A 386 10.35 21.04 -1.58
CA GLY A 386 11.32 21.79 -2.37
C GLY A 386 12.63 21.02 -2.60
N GLN A 387 13.61 21.74 -3.15
CA GLN A 387 15.00 21.26 -3.20
C GLN A 387 15.48 20.98 -1.76
N PRO A 388 16.10 19.81 -1.46
CA PRO A 388 16.70 19.60 -0.14
C PRO A 388 17.89 20.53 0.07
N GLU A 389 17.91 21.24 1.20
CA GLU A 389 19.00 22.15 1.55
C GLU A 389 20.12 21.46 2.36
N TRP A 390 19.81 20.29 2.92
CA TRP A 390 20.70 19.56 3.83
C TRP A 390 21.50 18.44 3.16
N PHE A 391 21.23 18.17 1.88
CA PHE A 391 21.86 17.13 1.10
C PHE A 391 22.23 17.63 -0.31
N ASP A 392 23.42 17.29 -0.77
CA ASP A 392 23.89 17.65 -2.12
C ASP A 392 23.30 16.68 -3.16
N LEU A 393 22.13 17.07 -3.70
CA LEU A 393 21.40 16.27 -4.68
C LEU A 393 21.73 16.72 -6.10
N HIS A 394 22.27 15.81 -6.92
CA HIS A 394 22.81 16.10 -8.25
C HIS A 394 21.81 15.92 -9.40
N VAL A 395 20.55 15.59 -9.10
CA VAL A 395 19.51 15.39 -10.10
C VAL A 395 18.48 16.52 -10.10
N PRO A 396 17.75 16.73 -11.20
CA PRO A 396 16.65 17.68 -11.24
C PRO A 396 15.59 17.39 -10.20
N VAL A 397 15.09 18.43 -9.51
CA VAL A 397 13.96 18.37 -8.59
C VAL A 397 12.78 19.14 -9.18
N ARG A 398 11.61 18.47 -9.23
CA ARG A 398 10.37 19.10 -9.64
C ARG A 398 9.39 19.14 -8.46
N SER A 399 8.93 20.36 -8.16
CA SER A 399 7.98 20.62 -7.09
C SER A 399 6.57 20.84 -7.63
N PHE A 400 5.55 20.31 -6.92
CA PHE A 400 4.15 20.38 -7.30
C PHE A 400 3.31 20.86 -6.11
N ALA A 401 2.20 21.54 -6.39
CA ALA A 401 1.33 22.07 -5.35
C ALA A 401 0.55 20.96 -4.62
N ASP A 402 0.17 19.90 -5.33
CA ASP A 402 -0.57 18.78 -4.79
C ASP A 402 -0.39 17.49 -5.60
N TYR A 403 -0.94 16.39 -5.09
CA TYR A 403 -0.90 15.09 -5.77
C TYR A 403 -1.67 15.04 -7.09
N GLY A 404 -2.65 15.92 -7.30
CA GLY A 404 -3.40 16.00 -8.55
C GLY A 404 -2.53 16.51 -9.68
N GLU A 405 -1.86 17.65 -9.44
CA GLU A 405 -0.91 18.26 -10.37
C GLU A 405 0.27 17.32 -10.66
N LEU A 406 0.87 16.75 -9.61
CA LEU A 406 1.95 15.77 -9.74
C LEU A 406 1.52 14.58 -10.61
N THR A 407 0.35 13.99 -10.33
CA THR A 407 -0.14 12.83 -11.08
C THR A 407 -0.39 13.18 -12.54
N ALA A 408 -1.00 14.33 -12.83
CA ALA A 408 -1.26 14.78 -14.18
C ALA A 408 0.05 14.97 -14.98
N ALA A 409 1.05 15.62 -14.37
CA ALA A 409 2.37 15.82 -14.97
C ALA A 409 3.12 14.48 -15.16
N LEU A 410 3.00 13.54 -14.23
CA LEU A 410 3.70 12.25 -14.26
C LEU A 410 3.07 11.25 -15.27
N THR A 411 1.78 11.37 -15.57
CA THR A 411 1.05 10.43 -16.42
C THR A 411 1.67 10.27 -17.83
N PRO A 412 2.04 11.32 -18.57
CA PRO A 412 2.64 11.17 -19.89
C PRO A 412 4.11 10.71 -19.87
N VAL A 413 4.76 10.70 -18.71
CA VAL A 413 6.19 10.37 -18.60
C VAL A 413 6.39 8.86 -18.72
N ASN A 414 7.25 8.47 -19.67
CA ASN A 414 7.61 7.07 -19.87
C ASN A 414 8.92 6.76 -19.12
N ALA A 415 8.80 6.37 -17.83
CA ALA A 415 9.90 6.12 -16.92
C ALA A 415 9.55 5.01 -15.91
N ILE A 416 10.56 4.50 -15.22
CA ILE A 416 10.36 3.76 -13.97
C ILE A 416 9.98 4.79 -12.90
N LYS A 417 8.77 4.69 -12.37
CA LYS A 417 8.20 5.64 -11.41
C LYS A 417 8.18 4.99 -10.04
N VAL A 418 8.96 5.53 -9.11
CA VAL A 418 9.21 4.94 -7.80
C VAL A 418 8.42 5.69 -6.74
N ALA A 419 7.42 5.03 -6.15
CA ALA A 419 6.75 5.51 -4.94
C ALA A 419 7.65 5.24 -3.73
N THR A 420 7.71 6.19 -2.79
CA THR A 420 8.55 6.10 -1.59
C THR A 420 7.77 6.16 -0.29
N TRP A 421 6.47 6.39 -0.39
CA TRP A 421 5.54 6.51 0.73
C TRP A 421 4.13 6.10 0.31
N TRP A 422 3.30 5.61 1.25
CA TRP A 422 1.95 5.14 0.92
C TRP A 422 1.05 6.20 0.24
N ASN A 423 1.22 7.49 0.55
CA ASN A 423 0.51 8.58 -0.13
C ASN A 423 0.94 8.71 -1.59
N THR A 424 2.25 8.56 -1.88
CA THR A 424 2.78 8.65 -3.25
C THR A 424 2.40 7.46 -4.11
N ALA A 425 2.14 6.29 -3.49
CA ALA A 425 1.82 5.05 -4.19
C ALA A 425 0.59 5.18 -5.10
N GLY A 426 -0.46 5.88 -4.64
CA GLY A 426 -1.66 6.10 -5.44
C GLY A 426 -1.38 6.89 -6.73
N SER A 427 -0.61 7.97 -6.62
CA SER A 427 -0.22 8.83 -7.75
C SER A 427 0.70 8.10 -8.74
N VAL A 428 1.73 7.42 -8.23
CA VAL A 428 2.66 6.64 -9.04
C VAL A 428 1.93 5.52 -9.78
N TRP A 429 1.08 4.74 -9.10
CA TRP A 429 0.32 3.68 -9.75
C TRP A 429 -0.58 4.23 -10.86
N ARG A 430 -1.37 5.27 -10.55
CA ARG A 430 -2.29 5.89 -11.52
C ARG A 430 -1.55 6.43 -12.74
N ALA A 431 -0.44 7.13 -12.53
CA ALA A 431 0.39 7.65 -13.60
C ALA A 431 1.07 6.54 -14.43
N SER A 432 1.18 5.32 -13.88
CA SER A 432 1.81 4.18 -14.55
C SER A 432 0.82 3.24 -15.24
N VAL A 433 -0.48 3.51 -15.20
CA VAL A 433 -1.47 2.66 -15.89
C VAL A 433 -1.20 2.59 -17.39
N LEU A 434 -0.97 3.75 -18.02
CA LEU A 434 -0.76 3.83 -19.47
C LEU A 434 0.72 3.89 -19.86
N ASN A 435 1.56 4.54 -19.07
CA ASN A 435 2.95 4.84 -19.42
C ASN A 435 3.90 4.53 -18.28
N GLY A 436 5.05 3.94 -18.60
CA GLY A 436 6.10 3.64 -17.62
C GLY A 436 5.78 2.45 -16.72
N ILE A 437 6.59 2.23 -15.72
CA ILE A 437 6.54 1.07 -14.82
C ILE A 437 6.47 1.55 -13.38
N ALA A 438 5.51 1.03 -12.61
CA ALA A 438 5.35 1.36 -11.20
C ALA A 438 6.27 0.51 -10.32
N VAL A 439 7.10 1.15 -9.53
CA VAL A 439 7.92 0.55 -8.46
C VAL A 439 7.51 1.16 -7.12
N TYR A 440 7.51 0.35 -6.07
CA TYR A 440 7.33 0.84 -4.70
C TYR A 440 8.57 0.52 -3.88
N PHE A 441 9.26 1.56 -3.43
CA PHE A 441 10.36 1.50 -2.48
C PHE A 441 9.81 1.59 -1.07
N VAL A 442 9.62 0.43 -0.42
CA VAL A 442 9.08 0.34 0.93
C VAL A 442 10.21 0.42 1.94
N GLN A 443 10.32 1.57 2.59
CA GLN A 443 11.36 1.83 3.59
C GLN A 443 10.97 1.39 5.01
N ASP A 444 9.68 1.21 5.25
CA ASP A 444 9.11 0.65 6.46
C ASP A 444 7.72 0.10 6.15
N ILE A 445 7.18 -0.75 7.00
CA ILE A 445 5.75 -1.09 6.94
C ILE A 445 4.99 0.04 7.65
N GLU A 446 4.50 1.00 6.85
CA GLU A 446 4.06 2.31 7.34
C GLU A 446 2.83 2.24 8.26
N THR A 447 2.18 1.07 8.42
CA THR A 447 1.14 0.85 9.44
C THR A 447 1.65 1.10 10.86
N SER A 448 2.97 0.89 11.09
CA SER A 448 3.65 1.14 12.37
C SER A 448 3.48 2.59 12.87
N TYR A 449 3.40 3.56 11.95
CA TYR A 449 3.21 4.98 12.28
C TYR A 449 1.77 5.32 12.70
N TYR A 450 0.81 4.42 12.47
CA TYR A 450 -0.63 4.67 12.65
C TYR A 450 -1.29 3.69 13.63
N SER A 451 -0.54 3.15 14.60
CA SER A 451 -1.00 2.13 15.54
C SER A 451 -2.35 2.43 16.22
N ALA A 452 -2.68 3.70 16.43
CA ALA A 452 -3.95 4.14 17.02
C ALA A 452 -5.06 4.47 15.99
N ASN A 453 -4.84 4.27 14.69
CA ASN A 453 -5.77 4.67 13.64
C ASN A 453 -5.96 3.57 12.60
N GLN A 454 -6.85 2.64 12.87
CA GLN A 454 -7.18 1.51 11.98
C GLN A 454 -7.52 1.97 10.55
N SER A 455 -8.18 3.11 10.41
CA SER A 455 -8.57 3.64 9.11
C SER A 455 -7.38 4.03 8.24
N LEU A 456 -6.33 4.58 8.85
CA LEU A 456 -5.09 4.88 8.13
C LEU A 456 -4.29 3.60 7.87
N GLN A 457 -4.24 2.65 8.81
CA GLN A 457 -3.63 1.35 8.57
C GLN A 457 -4.28 0.65 7.36
N ASP A 458 -5.61 0.64 7.28
CA ASP A 458 -6.34 0.07 6.14
C ASP A 458 -5.97 0.77 4.82
N THR A 459 -5.78 2.09 4.85
CA THR A 459 -5.38 2.86 3.66
C THR A 459 -3.94 2.55 3.25
N VAL A 460 -3.03 2.45 4.21
CA VAL A 460 -1.64 2.02 3.98
C VAL A 460 -1.62 0.62 3.35
N LEU A 461 -2.31 -0.34 3.95
CA LEU A 461 -2.36 -1.71 3.41
C LEU A 461 -3.00 -1.76 2.02
N ALA A 462 -3.97 -0.89 1.74
CA ALA A 462 -4.59 -0.79 0.42
C ALA A 462 -3.64 -0.19 -0.64
N SER A 463 -2.61 0.58 -0.22
CA SER A 463 -1.58 1.10 -1.13
C SER A 463 -0.61 0.03 -1.60
N TYR A 464 -0.45 -1.06 -0.87
CA TYR A 464 0.37 -2.21 -1.26
C TYR A 464 -0.38 -3.07 -2.29
N ARG A 465 -0.09 -2.83 -3.56
CA ARG A 465 -0.81 -3.40 -4.71
C ARG A 465 0.05 -4.39 -5.46
N HIS A 466 -0.55 -5.46 -5.97
CA HIS A 466 0.15 -6.47 -6.77
C HIS A 466 0.71 -5.95 -8.11
N GLU A 467 0.26 -4.77 -8.54
CA GLU A 467 0.71 -4.17 -9.78
C GLU A 467 2.09 -3.49 -9.68
N PHE A 468 2.57 -3.20 -8.46
CA PHE A 468 3.92 -2.68 -8.24
C PHE A 468 5.00 -3.77 -8.36
N ARG A 469 6.20 -3.33 -8.74
CA ARG A 469 7.44 -4.00 -8.42
C ARG A 469 7.94 -3.45 -7.09
N TYR A 470 8.40 -4.32 -6.22
CA TYR A 470 8.78 -3.91 -4.87
C TYR A 470 10.27 -4.03 -4.63
N MET A 471 10.84 -3.01 -4.00
CA MET A 471 12.13 -3.06 -3.33
C MET A 471 11.98 -2.57 -1.89
N THR A 472 12.82 -3.07 -1.00
CA THR A 472 12.78 -2.73 0.43
C THR A 472 14.15 -2.79 1.07
N ILE A 473 14.28 -2.20 2.24
CA ILE A 473 15.57 -1.91 2.89
C ILE A 473 16.00 -2.96 3.93
N SER A 474 15.09 -3.83 4.40
CA SER A 474 15.43 -4.83 5.42
C SER A 474 14.74 -6.18 5.17
N SER A 475 15.34 -7.22 5.69
CA SER A 475 14.79 -8.58 5.66
C SER A 475 13.46 -8.66 6.42
N TRP A 476 13.29 -7.87 7.48
CA TRP A 476 12.03 -7.77 8.21
C TRP A 476 10.91 -7.20 7.33
N ASN A 477 11.14 -6.07 6.68
CA ASN A 477 10.16 -5.47 5.76
C ASN A 477 9.81 -6.45 4.62
N ARG A 478 10.83 -7.12 4.05
CA ARG A 478 10.62 -8.11 2.99
C ARG A 478 9.72 -9.25 3.44
N GLU A 479 9.92 -9.76 4.66
CA GLU A 479 9.06 -10.80 5.23
C GLU A 479 7.62 -10.30 5.44
N ARG A 480 7.44 -9.08 5.94
CA ARG A 480 6.09 -8.48 6.10
C ARG A 480 5.37 -8.31 4.76
N LEU A 481 6.08 -7.86 3.72
CA LEU A 481 5.53 -7.78 2.36
C LEU A 481 5.16 -9.17 1.84
N ARG A 482 6.00 -10.18 2.08
CA ARG A 482 5.71 -11.57 1.68
C ARG A 482 4.46 -12.13 2.36
N GLU A 483 4.20 -11.80 3.61
CA GLU A 483 2.95 -12.15 4.31
C GLU A 483 1.70 -11.54 3.66
N LEU A 484 1.87 -10.38 2.99
CA LEU A 484 0.82 -9.77 2.18
C LEU A 484 0.72 -10.34 0.76
N GLY A 485 1.56 -11.33 0.43
CA GLY A 485 1.63 -11.93 -0.91
C GLY A 485 2.41 -11.08 -1.92
N LEU A 486 3.32 -10.21 -1.44
CA LEU A 486 4.12 -9.31 -2.26
C LEU A 486 5.59 -9.69 -2.18
N GLU A 487 6.21 -9.88 -3.34
CA GLU A 487 7.64 -10.18 -3.44
C GLU A 487 8.44 -8.88 -3.60
N ALA A 488 9.44 -8.68 -2.75
CA ALA A 488 10.30 -7.50 -2.77
C ALA A 488 11.78 -7.88 -2.87
N VAL A 489 12.53 -7.13 -3.69
CA VAL A 489 13.99 -7.23 -3.74
C VAL A 489 14.58 -6.46 -2.56
N LEU A 490 15.52 -7.08 -1.85
CA LEU A 490 16.21 -6.48 -0.72
C LEU A 490 17.36 -5.60 -1.22
N ILE A 491 17.26 -4.30 -0.97
CA ILE A 491 18.26 -3.28 -1.26
C ILE A 491 18.45 -2.45 0.01
N PRO A 492 19.30 -2.89 0.95
CA PRO A 492 19.55 -2.15 2.18
C PRO A 492 20.24 -0.82 1.89
N PRO A 493 20.06 0.20 2.75
CA PRO A 493 20.80 1.45 2.62
C PRO A 493 22.30 1.24 2.72
N GLY A 494 23.04 2.15 2.12
CA GLY A 494 24.48 2.23 2.23
C GLY A 494 24.94 3.15 3.35
N ILE A 495 26.25 3.12 3.61
CA ILE A 495 26.96 4.13 4.39
C ILE A 495 28.03 4.73 3.48
N ASP A 496 28.21 6.02 3.58
CA ASP A 496 29.39 6.68 3.03
C ASP A 496 30.61 6.33 3.92
N LEU A 497 31.39 5.35 3.47
CA LEU A 497 32.58 4.87 4.20
C LEU A 497 33.77 5.84 4.10
N GLU A 498 33.71 6.87 3.28
CA GLU A 498 34.70 7.96 3.25
C GLU A 498 34.38 8.98 4.35
N SER A 499 33.11 9.33 4.50
CA SER A 499 32.65 10.27 5.53
C SER A 499 32.55 9.61 6.91
N PHE A 500 32.12 8.33 7.00
CA PHE A 500 32.00 7.57 8.25
C PHE A 500 33.11 6.53 8.36
N GLY A 501 34.15 6.86 9.11
CA GLY A 501 35.30 5.99 9.34
C GLY A 501 36.11 6.39 10.56
N PRO A 502 37.13 5.59 10.93
CA PRO A 502 38.03 5.91 12.03
C PRO A 502 38.77 7.23 11.80
N ARG A 503 38.82 8.06 12.82
CA ARG A 503 39.57 9.34 12.86
C ARG A 503 40.69 9.20 13.90
N PRO A 504 41.93 8.83 13.49
CA PRO A 504 43.07 8.65 14.41
C PRO A 504 43.46 9.95 15.13
N ASP A 505 43.13 11.10 14.56
CA ASP A 505 43.35 12.44 15.11
C ASP A 505 42.37 12.78 16.25
N ILE A 506 41.27 12.00 16.42
CA ILE A 506 40.26 12.19 17.45
C ILE A 506 40.42 11.13 18.55
N ALA A 507 40.78 11.59 19.76
CA ALA A 507 40.85 10.69 20.91
C ALA A 507 39.45 10.29 21.41
N ARG A 508 39.21 8.99 21.60
CA ARG A 508 38.00 8.52 22.27
C ARG A 508 37.99 8.99 23.72
N ARG A 509 36.92 9.60 24.13
CA ARG A 509 36.68 9.97 25.54
C ARG A 509 36.34 8.69 26.34
N ARG A 510 36.68 8.69 27.61
CA ARG A 510 36.38 7.59 28.52
C ARG A 510 35.03 7.75 29.24
N ASP A 511 34.40 8.89 29.06
CA ASP A 511 33.28 9.39 29.87
C ASP A 511 32.15 9.97 28.99
N MET A 512 31.95 9.49 27.78
CA MET A 512 30.93 9.99 26.89
C MET A 512 30.08 8.87 26.30
N ILE A 513 28.79 8.92 26.55
CA ILE A 513 27.77 8.12 25.87
C ILE A 513 27.10 8.99 24.83
N LEU A 514 27.01 8.50 23.59
CA LEU A 514 26.36 9.18 22.46
C LEU A 514 25.04 8.50 22.16
N ALA A 515 24.00 9.29 21.86
CA ALA A 515 22.70 8.77 21.43
C ALA A 515 21.99 9.71 20.47
N LEU A 516 21.06 9.17 19.68
CA LEU A 516 20.20 9.95 18.81
C LEU A 516 19.12 10.69 19.65
N GLY A 517 19.08 12.02 19.56
CA GLY A 517 18.12 12.89 20.24
C GLY A 517 16.89 13.15 19.38
N ARG A 518 15.87 12.29 19.44
CA ARG A 518 14.62 12.44 18.68
C ARG A 518 13.42 12.12 19.56
N SER A 519 12.38 12.96 19.46
CA SER A 519 11.14 12.82 20.23
C SER A 519 10.19 11.73 19.68
N ASN A 520 10.46 11.19 18.50
CA ASN A 520 9.64 10.13 17.91
C ASN A 520 9.56 8.94 18.90
N PRO A 521 8.38 8.53 19.37
CA PRO A 521 8.22 7.45 20.32
C PRO A 521 8.82 6.11 19.89
N LEU A 522 8.91 5.83 18.60
CA LEU A 522 9.54 4.61 18.09
C LEU A 522 11.06 4.59 18.36
N LYS A 523 11.71 5.77 18.50
CA LYS A 523 13.13 5.89 18.86
C LYS A 523 13.38 5.67 20.35
N ASN A 524 12.36 5.79 21.20
CA ASN A 524 12.38 5.47 22.63
C ASN A 524 13.51 6.15 23.44
N LEU A 525 13.82 7.40 23.12
CA LEU A 525 14.81 8.20 23.89
C LEU A 525 14.60 8.18 25.42
N PRO A 526 13.35 8.15 25.95
CA PRO A 526 13.13 8.03 27.39
C PRO A 526 13.79 6.80 28.03
N LEU A 527 13.89 5.67 27.34
CA LEU A 527 14.59 4.48 27.85
C LEU A 527 16.10 4.70 27.91
N THR A 528 16.68 5.34 26.90
CA THR A 528 18.11 5.72 26.91
C THR A 528 18.43 6.61 28.11
N ILE A 529 17.65 7.66 28.35
CA ILE A 529 17.83 8.59 29.47
C ILE A 529 17.66 7.87 30.83
N ALA A 530 16.64 7.02 30.96
CA ALA A 530 16.39 6.27 32.19
C ALA A 530 17.52 5.28 32.51
N ALA A 531 18.06 4.60 31.47
CA ALA A 531 19.19 3.69 31.63
C ALA A 531 20.48 4.45 31.99
N TRP A 532 20.75 5.60 31.37
CA TRP A 532 21.85 6.47 31.71
C TRP A 532 21.76 6.97 33.17
N ARG A 533 20.59 7.40 33.64
CA ARG A 533 20.38 7.83 35.05
C ARG A 533 20.66 6.72 36.04
N ARG A 534 20.56 5.45 35.67
CA ARG A 534 20.84 4.30 36.54
C ARG A 534 22.33 3.96 36.66
N LEU A 535 23.20 4.55 35.84
CA LEU A 535 24.64 4.35 35.96
C LEU A 535 25.18 4.94 37.27
N PRO A 536 26.27 4.38 37.88
CA PRO A 536 26.88 4.90 39.08
C PRO A 536 27.53 6.27 38.84
N GLU A 537 27.61 7.09 39.90
CA GLU A 537 28.33 8.36 39.87
C GLU A 537 29.87 8.16 40.07
N PRO A 538 30.72 8.95 39.39
CA PRO A 538 30.33 10.00 38.44
C PRO A 538 29.87 9.42 37.13
N ARG A 539 28.69 9.84 36.70
CA ARG A 539 28.13 9.35 35.41
C ARG A 539 28.87 9.95 34.22
N PRO A 540 29.06 9.15 33.13
CA PRO A 540 29.50 9.70 31.86
C PRO A 540 28.56 10.76 31.33
N GLU A 541 29.09 11.74 30.56
CA GLU A 541 28.27 12.68 29.82
C GLU A 541 27.35 11.93 28.82
N LEU A 542 26.05 12.27 28.82
CA LEU A 542 25.13 11.83 27.76
C LEU A 542 25.06 12.93 26.69
N CYS A 543 25.73 12.69 25.57
CA CYS A 543 25.67 13.56 24.41
C CYS A 543 24.56 13.09 23.46
N LEU A 544 23.63 13.95 23.15
CA LEU A 544 22.59 13.73 22.16
C LEU A 544 22.88 14.54 20.89
N PHE A 545 22.48 14.02 19.75
CA PHE A 545 22.52 14.77 18.49
C PHE A 545 21.22 14.58 17.68
N GLY A 546 20.86 15.59 16.92
CA GLY A 546 19.64 15.60 16.11
C GLY A 546 19.16 16.99 15.80
N ILE A 547 17.86 17.18 15.62
CA ILE A 547 17.23 18.45 15.21
C ILE A 547 16.18 18.94 16.23
N GLU A 548 16.25 18.51 17.47
CA GLU A 548 15.27 18.81 18.53
C GLU A 548 16.02 19.13 19.84
N PRO A 549 16.76 20.26 19.90
CA PRO A 549 17.66 20.57 21.02
C PRO A 549 16.95 20.75 22.37
N GLU A 550 15.65 21.00 22.37
CA GLU A 550 14.84 21.17 23.57
C GLU A 550 14.56 19.88 24.36
N LEU A 551 14.95 18.73 23.83
CA LEU A 551 14.61 17.43 24.41
C LEU A 551 15.31 17.15 25.74
N VAL A 552 16.44 17.80 26.04
CA VAL A 552 17.26 17.51 27.22
C VAL A 552 17.85 18.80 27.80
N SER A 553 17.67 18.98 29.11
CA SER A 553 18.18 20.14 29.84
C SER A 553 18.70 19.79 31.25
N GLU A 554 19.03 18.51 31.51
CA GLU A 554 19.49 18.10 32.85
C GLU A 554 21.04 18.09 32.95
N PRO A 555 21.61 18.28 34.17
CA PRO A 555 23.05 18.23 34.41
C PRO A 555 23.66 16.90 33.91
N GLY A 556 24.83 16.99 33.23
CA GLY A 556 25.50 15.82 32.63
C GLY A 556 24.99 15.44 31.25
N THR A 557 24.11 16.25 30.65
CA THR A 557 23.64 16.08 29.28
C THR A 557 24.11 17.22 28.40
N ARG A 558 24.36 16.92 27.11
CA ARG A 558 24.68 17.87 26.05
C ARG A 558 23.90 17.53 24.80
N TYR A 559 23.41 18.52 24.07
CA TYR A 559 22.78 18.33 22.78
C TYR A 559 23.59 19.02 21.68
N VAL A 560 23.79 18.33 20.55
CA VAL A 560 24.39 18.87 19.34
C VAL A 560 23.27 18.99 18.31
N ASP A 561 22.89 20.23 18.03
CA ASP A 561 21.79 20.54 17.13
C ASP A 561 22.24 20.54 15.68
N SER A 562 21.48 19.83 14.84
CA SER A 562 21.61 19.80 13.38
C SER A 562 23.07 19.59 12.88
N PRO A 563 23.81 18.59 13.42
CA PRO A 563 25.20 18.39 13.04
C PRO A 563 25.33 17.94 11.59
N SER A 564 26.40 18.40 10.92
CA SER A 564 26.81 17.85 9.61
C SER A 564 27.33 16.41 9.75
N ASP A 565 27.42 15.68 8.63
CA ASP A 565 27.93 14.30 8.64
C ASP A 565 29.36 14.23 9.20
N GLU A 566 30.23 15.21 8.92
CA GLU A 566 31.57 15.28 9.50
C GLU A 566 31.52 15.46 11.00
N GLN A 567 30.60 16.28 11.51
CA GLN A 567 30.40 16.45 12.95
C GLN A 567 29.82 15.18 13.59
N VAL A 568 28.88 14.49 12.93
CA VAL A 568 28.34 13.20 13.39
C VAL A 568 29.46 12.15 13.46
N ASN A 569 30.29 12.04 12.41
CA ASN A 569 31.45 11.15 12.40
C ASN A 569 32.42 11.49 13.56
N SER A 570 32.68 12.78 13.79
CA SER A 570 33.52 13.21 14.92
C SER A 570 32.92 12.79 16.26
N LEU A 571 31.60 12.91 16.43
CA LEU A 571 30.91 12.45 17.65
C LEU A 571 31.00 10.95 17.85
N PHE A 572 30.82 10.14 16.79
CA PHE A 572 31.01 8.69 16.87
C PHE A 572 32.45 8.29 17.24
N ASN A 573 33.44 9.01 16.71
CA ASN A 573 34.87 8.78 17.06
C ASN A 573 35.21 9.20 18.47
N GLN A 574 34.54 10.25 19.03
CA GLN A 574 34.73 10.70 20.41
C GLN A 574 34.06 9.80 21.43
N ALA A 575 32.92 9.20 21.09
CA ALA A 575 32.08 8.47 22.04
C ALA A 575 32.74 7.19 22.55
N THR A 576 32.63 6.93 23.86
CA THR A 576 32.99 5.64 24.45
C THR A 576 32.05 4.56 23.96
N VAL A 577 30.73 4.88 23.95
CA VAL A 577 29.66 3.97 23.57
C VAL A 577 28.60 4.78 22.84
N PHE A 578 28.09 4.24 21.74
CA PHE A 578 26.85 4.71 21.13
C PHE A 578 25.68 3.85 21.58
N VAL A 579 24.53 4.48 21.92
CA VAL A 579 23.33 3.76 22.36
C VAL A 579 22.08 4.21 21.59
N GLN A 580 21.31 3.23 21.14
CA GLN A 580 20.01 3.46 20.54
C GLN A 580 18.99 2.43 21.01
N THR A 581 17.91 2.88 21.63
CA THR A 581 16.89 2.03 22.28
C THR A 581 15.57 2.02 21.53
N SER A 582 15.62 2.06 20.20
CA SER A 582 14.42 2.07 19.36
C SER A 582 13.56 0.82 19.55
N TYR A 583 12.25 0.99 19.53
CA TYR A 583 11.29 -0.13 19.48
C TYR A 583 11.11 -0.66 18.07
N HIS A 584 11.20 0.22 17.08
CA HIS A 584 10.97 -0.14 15.68
C HIS A 584 11.74 0.79 14.75
N GLU A 585 12.33 0.18 13.74
CA GLU A 585 13.08 0.84 12.67
C GLU A 585 12.90 0.05 11.37
N GLY A 586 12.82 0.76 10.26
CA GLY A 586 12.90 0.12 8.95
C GLY A 586 14.26 -0.52 8.68
N PHE A 587 15.37 0.17 9.09
CA PHE A 587 16.74 -0.35 8.99
C PHE A 587 17.62 0.04 10.20
N CYS A 588 17.68 1.31 10.57
CA CYS A 588 18.46 1.84 11.71
C CYS A 588 19.93 2.18 11.38
N LEU A 589 20.18 3.21 10.57
CA LEU A 589 21.53 3.63 10.15
C LEU A 589 22.49 4.02 11.28
N PRO A 590 22.13 4.79 12.33
CA PRO A 590 23.08 5.32 13.28
C PRO A 590 23.95 4.28 14.01
N PRO A 591 23.45 3.10 14.43
CA PRO A 591 24.30 2.03 14.93
C PRO A 591 25.36 1.57 13.92
N LEU A 592 24.98 1.46 12.65
CA LEU A 592 25.86 1.01 11.58
C LEU A 592 26.94 2.08 11.25
N GLU A 593 26.58 3.37 11.25
CA GLU A 593 27.50 4.50 11.13
C GLU A 593 28.52 4.53 12.30
N SER A 594 28.04 4.31 13.52
CA SER A 594 28.92 4.15 14.68
C SER A 594 29.87 2.96 14.54
N MET A 595 29.40 1.81 14.05
CA MET A 595 30.22 0.63 13.76
C MET A 595 31.29 0.94 12.72
N ALA A 596 31.00 1.75 11.71
CA ALA A 596 31.98 2.16 10.69
C ALA A 596 33.20 2.88 11.30
N THR A 597 33.03 3.63 12.38
CA THR A 597 34.10 4.29 13.13
C THR A 597 34.86 3.35 14.07
N GLY A 598 34.47 2.07 14.18
CA GLY A 598 34.96 1.14 15.20
C GLY A 598 34.39 1.46 16.60
N GLY A 599 33.25 2.16 16.68
CA GLY A 599 32.54 2.47 17.92
C GLY A 599 31.88 1.23 18.53
N ALA A 600 31.90 1.12 19.86
CA ALA A 600 31.11 0.13 20.57
C ALA A 600 29.64 0.54 20.62
N VAL A 601 28.74 -0.37 20.30
CA VAL A 601 27.31 -0.10 20.13
C VAL A 601 26.47 -0.90 21.12
N VAL A 602 25.52 -0.21 21.76
CA VAL A 602 24.37 -0.81 22.46
C VAL A 602 23.11 -0.48 21.66
N CYS A 603 22.37 -1.46 21.21
CA CYS A 603 21.09 -1.20 20.55
C CYS A 603 20.06 -2.25 20.96
N THR A 604 18.81 -1.84 21.12
CA THR A 604 17.72 -2.80 21.31
C THR A 604 17.32 -3.42 19.97
N ASP A 605 16.66 -4.58 20.02
CA ASP A 605 16.08 -5.18 18.82
C ASP A 605 14.97 -4.29 18.29
N ALA A 606 15.21 -3.67 17.14
CA ALA A 606 14.32 -2.75 16.46
C ALA A 606 13.86 -3.27 15.08
N HIS A 607 13.86 -4.59 14.90
CA HIS A 607 13.47 -5.29 13.67
C HIS A 607 14.45 -5.08 12.50
N GLY A 608 14.53 -3.86 11.95
CA GLY A 608 15.38 -3.59 10.78
C GLY A 608 16.88 -3.71 11.04
N ASN A 609 17.33 -3.52 12.26
CA ASN A 609 18.73 -3.66 12.63
C ASN A 609 19.21 -5.12 12.76
N ARG A 610 18.30 -6.09 12.72
CA ARG A 610 18.62 -7.53 12.72
C ARG A 610 19.49 -7.96 11.54
N ASP A 611 19.46 -7.21 10.45
CA ASP A 611 20.22 -7.52 9.24
C ASP A 611 21.73 -7.35 9.44
N PHE A 612 22.17 -6.57 10.42
CA PHE A 612 23.57 -6.27 10.67
C PHE A 612 23.99 -6.33 12.14
N CYS A 613 23.09 -6.16 13.10
CA CYS A 613 23.37 -6.27 14.52
C CYS A 613 23.37 -7.74 14.97
N GLN A 614 24.45 -8.17 15.63
CA GLN A 614 24.62 -9.52 16.19
C GLN A 614 25.08 -9.39 17.64
N ASP A 615 24.19 -9.73 18.58
CA ASP A 615 24.48 -9.63 20.02
C ASP A 615 25.75 -10.37 20.43
N GLY A 616 26.62 -9.72 21.24
CA GLY A 616 27.89 -10.25 21.72
C GLY A 616 28.98 -10.41 20.65
N HIS A 617 28.67 -10.18 19.36
CA HIS A 617 29.60 -10.24 18.26
C HIS A 617 30.06 -8.84 17.78
N ASN A 618 29.17 -7.98 17.36
CA ASN A 618 29.48 -6.65 16.85
C ASN A 618 28.74 -5.51 17.57
N CYS A 619 27.88 -5.85 18.52
CA CYS A 619 27.17 -4.93 19.43
C CYS A 619 26.66 -5.68 20.66
N LEU A 620 26.09 -4.97 21.63
CA LEU A 620 25.24 -5.56 22.67
C LEU A 620 23.78 -5.23 22.40
N MET A 621 22.91 -6.26 22.45
CA MET A 621 21.49 -6.12 22.20
C MET A 621 20.65 -6.49 23.43
N PRO A 622 20.63 -5.60 24.48
CA PRO A 622 19.85 -5.84 25.68
C PRO A 622 18.35 -5.82 25.42
N ASN A 623 17.59 -6.45 26.32
CA ASN A 623 16.15 -6.26 26.35
C ASN A 623 15.78 -4.76 26.48
N PRO A 624 14.64 -4.31 25.94
CA PRO A 624 14.25 -2.90 25.98
C PRO A 624 13.69 -2.47 27.33
N ASP A 625 14.47 -2.69 28.41
CA ASP A 625 14.21 -2.27 29.78
C ASP A 625 15.41 -1.53 30.39
N VAL A 626 15.12 -0.70 31.38
CA VAL A 626 16.13 0.19 32.02
C VAL A 626 17.30 -0.58 32.61
N ALA A 627 17.05 -1.73 33.24
CA ALA A 627 18.09 -2.51 33.92
C ALA A 627 19.03 -3.19 32.92
N SER A 628 18.47 -3.80 31.89
CA SER A 628 19.23 -4.49 30.83
C SER A 628 20.08 -3.52 30.02
N VAL A 629 19.52 -2.37 29.63
CA VAL A 629 20.27 -1.34 28.88
C VAL A 629 21.36 -0.71 29.76
N ALA A 630 21.08 -0.39 31.02
CA ALA A 630 22.10 0.14 31.95
C ALA A 630 23.23 -0.88 32.21
N ALA A 631 22.92 -2.17 32.31
CA ALA A 631 23.93 -3.22 32.46
C ALA A 631 24.84 -3.33 31.22
N ALA A 632 24.26 -3.27 30.00
CA ALA A 632 25.01 -3.28 28.74
C ALA A 632 25.92 -2.05 28.63
N LEU A 633 25.40 -0.86 28.94
CA LEU A 633 26.20 0.37 29.01
C LEU A 633 27.35 0.23 30.01
N GLY A 634 27.06 -0.25 31.24
CA GLY A 634 28.06 -0.47 32.29
C GLY A 634 29.16 -1.45 31.83
N ALA A 635 28.81 -2.55 31.20
CA ALA A 635 29.78 -3.52 30.65
C ALA A 635 30.74 -2.84 29.66
N LEU A 636 30.22 -2.07 28.70
CA LEU A 636 31.05 -1.37 27.72
C LEU A 636 31.85 -0.21 28.30
N LEU A 637 31.39 0.44 29.35
CA LEU A 637 32.12 1.52 30.00
C LEU A 637 33.35 1.00 30.78
N HIS A 638 33.26 -0.20 31.39
CA HIS A 638 34.30 -0.74 32.25
C HIS A 638 35.23 -1.74 31.57
N ASP A 639 34.84 -2.35 30.43
CA ASP A 639 35.64 -3.35 29.74
C ASP A 639 36.16 -2.83 28.39
N PRO A 640 37.41 -2.31 28.31
CA PRO A 640 38.00 -1.82 27.07
C PRO A 640 38.27 -2.92 26.04
N ASP A 641 38.55 -4.16 26.47
CA ASP A 641 38.81 -5.28 25.56
C ASP A 641 37.52 -5.73 24.88
N LEU A 642 36.39 -5.71 25.61
CA LEU A 642 35.09 -5.96 25.04
C LEU A 642 34.72 -4.87 24.00
N ARG A 643 34.95 -3.58 24.34
CA ARG A 643 34.71 -2.48 23.38
C ARG A 643 35.52 -2.64 22.10
N HIS A 644 36.81 -2.95 22.25
CA HIS A 644 37.70 -3.12 21.12
C HIS A 644 37.25 -4.29 20.23
N ARG A 645 36.95 -5.45 20.80
CA ARG A 645 36.48 -6.62 20.06
C ARG A 645 35.19 -6.37 19.30
N LEU A 646 34.19 -5.77 19.95
CA LEU A 646 32.93 -5.46 19.31
C LEU A 646 33.08 -4.36 18.25
N GLY A 647 33.93 -3.35 18.49
CA GLY A 647 34.20 -2.28 17.54
C GLY A 647 34.88 -2.78 16.25
N GLU A 648 35.84 -3.66 16.35
CA GLU A 648 36.48 -4.27 15.18
C GLU A 648 35.52 -5.14 14.36
N ALA A 649 34.72 -5.98 15.04
CA ALA A 649 33.68 -6.78 14.37
C ALA A 649 32.59 -5.88 13.75
N GLY A 650 32.20 -4.80 14.45
CA GLY A 650 31.29 -3.79 13.93
C GLY A 650 31.81 -3.11 12.66
N ARG A 651 33.07 -2.71 12.67
CA ARG A 651 33.73 -2.09 11.50
C ARG A 651 33.78 -3.03 10.30
N ALA A 652 34.10 -4.30 10.53
CA ALA A 652 34.08 -5.33 9.48
C ALA A 652 32.65 -5.52 8.91
N THR A 653 31.64 -5.45 9.74
CA THR A 653 30.22 -5.48 9.34
C THR A 653 29.88 -4.24 8.49
N ALA A 654 30.16 -3.04 8.99
CA ALA A 654 29.84 -1.79 8.32
C ALA A 654 30.53 -1.67 6.93
N GLY A 655 31.75 -2.21 6.79
CA GLY A 655 32.47 -2.28 5.51
C GLY A 655 31.76 -3.05 4.40
N GLN A 656 30.71 -3.82 4.71
CA GLN A 656 29.87 -4.52 3.72
C GLN A 656 28.73 -3.64 3.19
N TYR A 657 28.53 -2.46 3.79
CA TYR A 657 27.39 -1.58 3.52
C TYR A 657 27.76 -0.31 2.74
N GLY A 658 28.86 -0.30 2.00
CA GLY A 658 29.21 0.83 1.11
C GLY A 658 28.18 1.04 -0.01
N TRP A 659 27.96 2.29 -0.40
CA TRP A 659 26.95 2.70 -1.41
C TRP A 659 27.13 2.03 -2.77
N ASP A 660 28.35 1.85 -3.27
CA ASP A 660 28.59 1.26 -4.60
C ASP A 660 27.87 -0.08 -4.78
N ARG A 661 27.98 -0.96 -3.79
CA ARG A 661 27.29 -2.27 -3.82
C ARG A 661 25.78 -2.13 -3.80
N ARG A 662 25.25 -1.09 -3.14
CA ARG A 662 23.81 -0.85 -3.04
C ARG A 662 23.28 -0.32 -4.36
N ILE A 663 23.99 0.60 -4.98
CA ILE A 663 23.67 1.11 -6.30
C ILE A 663 23.80 0.02 -7.37
N ASP A 664 24.78 -0.90 -7.28
CA ASP A 664 24.86 -2.09 -8.15
C ASP A 664 23.62 -2.98 -8.04
N ALA A 665 23.11 -3.17 -6.83
CA ALA A 665 21.89 -3.97 -6.60
C ALA A 665 20.63 -3.25 -7.11
N LEU A 666 20.55 -1.94 -6.89
CA LEU A 666 19.47 -1.08 -7.38
C LEU A 666 19.42 -1.08 -8.91
N GLU A 667 20.54 -0.84 -9.55
CA GLU A 667 20.65 -0.78 -11.01
C GLU A 667 20.24 -2.11 -11.65
N ARG A 668 20.74 -3.24 -11.12
CA ARG A 668 20.30 -4.58 -11.57
C ARG A 668 18.80 -4.75 -11.44
N PHE A 669 18.22 -4.40 -10.30
CA PHE A 669 16.78 -4.50 -10.09
C PHE A 669 16.00 -3.63 -11.09
N LEU A 670 16.44 -2.40 -11.33
CA LEU A 670 15.76 -1.49 -12.27
C LEU A 670 15.88 -1.98 -13.72
N HIS A 671 17.03 -2.58 -14.09
CA HIS A 671 17.19 -3.23 -15.38
C HIS A 671 16.25 -4.43 -15.54
N GLU A 672 16.15 -5.31 -14.51
CA GLU A 672 15.19 -6.44 -14.50
C GLU A 672 13.74 -5.96 -14.60
N VAL A 673 13.42 -4.83 -13.96
CA VAL A 673 12.09 -4.21 -14.04
C VAL A 673 11.80 -3.69 -15.45
N ALA A 674 12.81 -3.15 -16.14
CA ALA A 674 12.71 -2.58 -17.48
C ALA A 674 12.71 -3.65 -18.59
N GLU A 675 13.08 -4.91 -18.30
CA GLU A 675 13.02 -5.98 -19.30
C GLU A 675 11.56 -6.31 -19.65
N PRO A 676 11.25 -6.48 -20.94
CA PRO A 676 9.92 -6.92 -21.37
C PRO A 676 9.57 -8.27 -20.71
N ARG A 677 8.38 -8.36 -20.13
CA ARG A 677 7.87 -9.66 -19.70
C ARG A 677 7.51 -10.48 -20.93
N THR A 678 8.20 -11.56 -21.18
CA THR A 678 7.77 -12.54 -22.18
C THR A 678 6.47 -13.18 -21.70
N SER A 679 5.36 -12.84 -22.36
CA SER A 679 4.09 -13.51 -22.10
C SER A 679 4.19 -14.98 -22.50
N PRO A 680 3.80 -15.95 -21.66
CA PRO A 680 3.76 -17.37 -22.01
C PRO A 680 2.88 -17.66 -23.24
N VAL A 681 1.95 -16.76 -23.56
CA VAL A 681 1.04 -16.90 -24.72
C VAL A 681 1.78 -16.81 -26.05
N ALA A 682 2.91 -16.09 -26.12
CA ALA A 682 3.74 -16.00 -27.33
C ALA A 682 4.49 -17.28 -27.65
N THR A 683 4.65 -18.20 -26.71
CA THR A 683 5.41 -19.45 -26.88
C THR A 683 4.55 -20.70 -27.06
N GLY A 684 3.22 -20.60 -27.08
CA GLY A 684 2.31 -21.73 -27.31
C GLY A 684 2.23 -22.77 -26.20
N ALA A 685 2.93 -22.60 -25.10
CA ALA A 685 2.90 -23.51 -23.96
C ALA A 685 1.88 -23.00 -22.91
N VAL A 686 0.74 -23.68 -22.80
CA VAL A 686 -0.28 -23.40 -21.78
C VAL A 686 0.00 -24.27 -20.54
N PRO A 687 0.52 -23.73 -19.44
CA PRO A 687 0.57 -24.47 -18.19
C PRO A 687 -0.84 -24.67 -17.63
N GLN A 688 -1.17 -25.89 -17.23
CA GLN A 688 -2.41 -26.13 -16.48
C GLN A 688 -2.32 -25.50 -15.08
N PRO A 689 -3.41 -24.88 -14.57
CA PRO A 689 -3.41 -24.30 -13.23
C PRO A 689 -3.16 -25.38 -12.17
N ARG A 690 -2.10 -25.23 -11.38
CA ARG A 690 -1.89 -26.06 -10.19
C ARG A 690 -3.00 -25.78 -9.19
N ARG A 691 -3.73 -26.82 -8.77
CA ARG A 691 -4.70 -26.72 -7.68
C ARG A 691 -3.98 -26.23 -6.42
N LEU A 692 -4.40 -25.08 -5.89
CA LEU A 692 -3.99 -24.66 -4.55
C LEU A 692 -4.58 -25.64 -3.53
N PRO A 693 -3.82 -26.09 -2.52
CA PRO A 693 -4.36 -26.91 -1.45
C PRO A 693 -5.39 -26.09 -0.66
N ALA A 694 -6.53 -26.71 -0.37
CA ALA A 694 -7.53 -26.16 0.54
C ALA A 694 -6.92 -25.96 1.94
N ARG A 695 -6.84 -24.73 2.42
CA ARG A 695 -6.63 -24.36 3.83
C ARG A 695 -7.54 -23.22 4.23
#